data_eebc8f0bf4f43a39d1f55615391dae34
#
_entry.id   eebc8f0bf4f43a39d1f55615391dae34
#
_cell.length_a   1.000
_cell.length_b   1.000
_cell.length_c   1.000
_cell.angle_alpha   90.00
_cell.angle_beta   90.00
_cell.angle_gamma   90.00
#
_symmetry.space_group_name_H-M   'P 1'
#
loop_
_entity.id
_entity.type
_entity.pdbx_description
1 polymer ?
#
loop_
_entity_poly.entity_id
_entity_poly.type
_entity_poly.pdbx_seq_one_letter_code
_entity_poly.pdbx_strand_id
1 'polypeptide(L)'
;MSINSFGARANLQVDGTDYEIFRIDAVPGHEQLPFSMKVLLENLLRTEDGANITAEHISAVGGWDPVATSDQEIQFTPARVIMQDFTGVPCVVDLATMREAMVALGGDPARINPLSPAEMVIDHSVIAEVFGIAGAFEANVDIEYQRNRERYQFLRWGQTAFDDFKVVPPGTGIVHQVNIENLARVVFPRVVDGVLQAYPDTLVGTDSHTTMVNGLGVVGWGVGGIEAEAAMLGQPVSMLIPRVVGFKLSGKLPEGTTATDLVLTITEMLRAHKVVGKFVEFYGDGVAEVPVANRATIGNMSPEYGSTIAIFPIDEKTIDYLRLTGRSEEQIALVETYAKEQGLWHDDDREPRYSEYLELDLASVVPSIAGPKRPQDRVILAHAKQGFREALRDYVNPEELTGYDESVDESFPASDSPAGSGGNGNSEPHEYGEDVPRNIGRPSKKTKLTLDGAEVEIDHGAVTIAAITSCTNTSNPSVMIGAALVAKKAVEKGLTRKPWVKTTLAPGSKVVSDYYDRSGLTPYLDKLGFNLVGYGCTTCIGNSGPLIPEVSAAVNESDLAVVSVLSGNRNFEGRINPDIKMNYLASPPLVVAYALAGSMDIDITTEPLGTDEAGNPVYLKDVWPTEAEIDEIVASSIGAEMFTESYADVFAGDQQWQSLPTPEGDTFEWDASSTYVRKPPYFEGMPADPVPVTDISGARVLLKLGDSITTDHISPAGAIKADAPAGKYLSEHGVERRDFNSYGSRRGNHEVMIRGTFANIRLRNQLAPGTEGGFTRDFTQDDAPVTTVFEASENYIAAGIPLVVLSGKEYGSAPRVTGRPRAPRCWGSRP
;
A
#
# COMPACT_ATOMS: atom_id res chain seq x y z
N MET A 1 23.65 13.95 21.73
CA MET A 1 23.47 13.02 22.88
C MET A 1 22.26 13.44 23.70
N SER A 2 21.45 12.48 24.20
CA SER A 2 20.31 12.76 25.09
C SER A 2 20.77 13.46 26.39
N ILE A 3 19.95 14.40 26.86
CA ILE A 3 20.14 15.06 28.19
C ILE A 3 20.05 14.04 29.32
N ASN A 4 19.26 12.97 29.12
CA ASN A 4 19.09 11.86 30.06
C ASN A 4 18.56 12.32 31.46
N SER A 5 17.55 13.16 31.47
CA SER A 5 17.03 13.77 32.72
C SER A 5 16.42 12.74 33.68
N PHE A 6 16.03 11.55 33.20
CA PHE A 6 15.54 10.45 34.01
C PHE A 6 16.62 9.44 34.45
N GLY A 7 17.89 9.64 34.05
CA GLY A 7 18.96 8.69 34.36
C GLY A 7 18.75 7.31 33.69
N ALA A 8 18.07 7.27 32.56
CA ALA A 8 17.66 6.05 31.85
C ALA A 8 18.82 5.32 31.13
N ARG A 9 19.94 6.01 30.90
CA ARG A 9 21.11 5.45 30.19
C ARG A 9 21.73 4.31 30.98
N ALA A 10 21.88 3.16 30.31
CA ALA A 10 22.41 1.94 30.91
C ALA A 10 23.23 1.14 29.91
N ASN A 11 23.94 0.11 30.38
CA ASN A 11 24.65 -0.84 29.55
C ASN A 11 23.88 -2.16 29.48
N LEU A 12 23.70 -2.68 28.26
CA LEU A 12 23.17 -4.03 27.99
C LEU A 12 24.29 -4.88 27.40
N GLN A 13 24.62 -5.98 28.04
CA GLN A 13 25.60 -6.93 27.49
C GLN A 13 24.90 -8.10 26.80
N VAL A 14 25.25 -8.33 25.53
CA VAL A 14 24.74 -9.45 24.72
C VAL A 14 25.92 -10.16 24.08
N ASP A 15 26.11 -11.44 24.37
CA ASP A 15 27.18 -12.29 23.83
C ASP A 15 28.58 -11.66 23.84
N GLY A 16 28.87 -10.88 24.92
CA GLY A 16 30.16 -10.22 25.09
C GLY A 16 30.28 -8.85 24.43
N THR A 17 29.26 -8.37 23.72
CA THR A 17 29.17 -7.02 23.16
C THR A 17 28.39 -6.13 24.11
N ASP A 18 28.92 -4.93 24.39
CA ASP A 18 28.28 -3.95 25.23
C ASP A 18 27.52 -2.93 24.38
N TYR A 19 26.23 -2.73 24.69
CA TYR A 19 25.36 -1.77 24.05
C TYR A 19 24.87 -0.74 25.03
N GLU A 20 24.94 0.54 24.69
CA GLU A 20 24.22 1.59 25.43
C GLU A 20 22.73 1.52 25.08
N ILE A 21 21.86 1.49 26.09
CA ILE A 21 20.42 1.51 25.96
C ILE A 21 19.81 2.59 26.85
N PHE A 22 18.55 2.95 26.60
CA PHE A 22 17.76 3.84 27.46
C PHE A 22 16.62 3.06 28.07
N ARG A 23 16.73 2.77 29.37
CA ARG A 23 15.78 1.93 30.12
C ARG A 23 14.46 2.65 30.35
N ILE A 24 13.37 2.02 29.93
CA ILE A 24 12.03 2.57 30.14
C ILE A 24 11.59 2.50 31.62
N ASP A 25 12.14 1.58 32.40
CA ASP A 25 11.85 1.43 33.83
C ASP A 25 12.37 2.59 34.69
N ALA A 26 13.17 3.48 34.12
CA ALA A 26 13.55 4.74 34.76
C ALA A 26 12.36 5.71 34.88
N VAL A 27 11.26 5.49 34.15
CA VAL A 27 10.10 6.36 34.15
C VAL A 27 8.93 5.72 34.91
N PRO A 28 8.39 6.36 35.94
CA PRO A 28 7.22 5.83 36.67
C PRO A 28 6.02 5.62 35.77
N GLY A 29 5.32 4.50 35.95
CA GLY A 29 4.11 4.16 35.19
C GLY A 29 4.35 3.29 33.95
N HIS A 30 5.61 3.07 33.59
CA HIS A 30 5.99 2.28 32.40
C HIS A 30 5.42 0.86 32.39
N GLU A 31 5.17 0.25 33.54
CA GLU A 31 4.73 -1.15 33.68
C GLU A 31 3.35 -1.39 33.04
N GLN A 32 2.50 -0.37 33.04
CA GLN A 32 1.12 -0.49 32.54
C GLN A 32 0.96 -0.08 31.08
N LEU A 33 2.04 0.43 30.49
CA LEU A 33 2.01 0.90 29.10
C LEU A 33 1.85 -0.25 28.12
N PRO A 34 1.03 -0.06 27.07
CA PRO A 34 1.04 -0.87 25.86
C PRO A 34 2.43 -0.95 25.22
N PHE A 35 2.70 -1.97 24.43
CA PHE A 35 4.00 -2.16 23.76
C PHE A 35 4.38 -0.97 22.89
N SER A 36 3.46 -0.45 22.07
CA SER A 36 3.70 0.72 21.24
C SER A 36 4.05 1.96 22.05
N MET A 37 3.40 2.14 23.21
CA MET A 37 3.68 3.28 24.11
C MET A 37 5.04 3.15 24.77
N LYS A 38 5.51 1.94 25.07
CA LYS A 38 6.88 1.68 25.57
C LYS A 38 7.93 2.04 24.54
N VAL A 39 7.68 1.73 23.25
CA VAL A 39 8.56 2.11 22.15
C VAL A 39 8.61 3.64 22.01
N LEU A 40 7.47 4.33 22.11
CA LEU A 40 7.45 5.80 22.13
C LEU A 40 8.21 6.38 23.33
N LEU A 41 8.05 5.77 24.51
CA LEU A 41 8.75 6.21 25.72
C LEU A 41 10.28 6.07 25.58
N GLU A 42 10.76 4.94 25.06
CA GLU A 42 12.19 4.75 24.76
C GLU A 42 12.69 5.80 23.77
N ASN A 43 11.92 6.03 22.69
CA ASN A 43 12.28 7.01 21.68
C ASN A 43 12.50 8.40 22.29
N LEU A 44 11.59 8.87 23.15
CA LEU A 44 11.70 10.17 23.80
C LEU A 44 12.90 10.21 24.77
N LEU A 45 13.14 9.15 25.55
CA LEU A 45 14.29 9.05 26.47
C LEU A 45 15.62 9.19 25.72
N ARG A 46 15.73 8.47 24.61
CA ARG A 46 16.95 8.44 23.79
C ARG A 46 17.22 9.75 23.06
N THR A 47 16.15 10.45 22.65
CA THR A 47 16.23 11.64 21.79
C THR A 47 15.97 12.96 22.53
N GLU A 48 15.90 12.95 23.86
CA GLU A 48 15.67 14.12 24.70
C GLU A 48 16.73 15.20 24.43
N ASP A 49 16.30 16.37 23.94
CA ASP A 49 17.16 17.52 23.61
C ASP A 49 16.85 18.77 24.43
N GLY A 50 15.79 18.74 25.25
CA GLY A 50 15.35 19.84 26.09
C GLY A 50 14.67 20.99 25.36
N ALA A 51 14.56 20.91 24.03
CA ALA A 51 13.91 21.90 23.18
C ALA A 51 12.68 21.33 22.47
N ASN A 52 12.86 20.35 21.59
CA ASN A 52 11.79 19.66 20.90
C ASN A 52 11.25 18.50 21.74
N ILE A 53 12.13 17.80 22.44
CA ILE A 53 11.82 16.65 23.28
C ILE A 53 12.28 16.95 24.70
N THR A 54 11.32 17.10 25.60
CA THR A 54 11.53 17.54 26.99
C THR A 54 11.15 16.48 28.00
N ALA A 55 11.62 16.63 29.23
CA ALA A 55 11.22 15.76 30.34
C ALA A 55 9.69 15.75 30.59
N GLU A 56 8.99 16.83 30.21
CA GLU A 56 7.52 16.88 30.29
C GLU A 56 6.87 15.93 29.32
N HIS A 57 7.36 15.83 28.08
CA HIS A 57 6.89 14.86 27.08
C HIS A 57 7.10 13.41 27.56
N ILE A 58 8.27 13.12 28.12
CA ILE A 58 8.59 11.80 28.69
C ILE A 58 7.64 11.45 29.84
N SER A 59 7.44 12.40 30.78
CA SER A 59 6.52 12.23 31.91
C SER A 59 5.08 12.02 31.46
N ALA A 60 4.66 12.71 30.40
CA ALA A 60 3.30 12.57 29.86
C ALA A 60 3.05 11.19 29.27
N VAL A 61 4.03 10.62 28.56
CA VAL A 61 3.93 9.26 28.04
C VAL A 61 3.99 8.24 29.17
N GLY A 62 4.90 8.40 30.15
CA GLY A 62 4.98 7.52 31.32
C GLY A 62 3.69 7.53 32.16
N GLY A 63 3.07 8.69 32.30
CA GLY A 63 1.79 8.87 33.00
C GLY A 63 0.55 8.68 32.12
N TRP A 64 0.66 8.01 30.98
CA TRP A 64 -0.44 7.83 30.04
C TRP A 64 -1.72 7.28 30.66
N ASP A 65 -2.83 7.99 30.46
CA ASP A 65 -4.16 7.57 30.91
C ASP A 65 -4.95 7.05 29.70
N PRO A 66 -5.29 5.74 29.66
CA PRO A 66 -6.01 5.14 28.55
C PRO A 66 -7.40 5.73 28.31
N VAL A 67 -8.02 6.33 29.32
CA VAL A 67 -9.39 6.88 29.24
C VAL A 67 -9.38 8.36 28.81
N ALA A 68 -8.30 9.07 29.10
CA ALA A 68 -8.21 10.49 28.73
C ALA A 68 -8.00 10.67 27.23
N THR A 69 -8.57 11.75 26.70
CA THR A 69 -8.19 12.26 25.38
C THR A 69 -7.02 13.22 25.62
N SER A 70 -5.85 12.86 25.15
CA SER A 70 -4.67 13.72 25.30
C SER A 70 -4.66 14.75 24.15
N ASP A 71 -4.57 16.03 24.51
CA ASP A 71 -4.28 17.12 23.58
C ASP A 71 -2.76 17.41 23.53
N GLN A 72 -1.96 16.61 24.26
CA GLN A 72 -0.52 16.79 24.34
C GLN A 72 0.17 16.21 23.13
N GLU A 73 0.95 17.06 22.49
CA GLU A 73 1.80 16.72 21.34
C GLU A 73 3.15 16.22 21.82
N ILE A 74 3.67 15.20 21.15
CA ILE A 74 5.01 14.68 21.32
C ILE A 74 5.76 14.66 19.99
N GLN A 75 7.05 14.57 20.04
CA GLN A 75 7.92 14.54 18.87
C GLN A 75 8.60 13.17 18.77
N PHE A 76 8.37 12.47 17.68
CA PHE A 76 8.90 11.14 17.43
C PHE A 76 10.02 11.17 16.40
N THR A 77 11.17 10.58 16.72
CA THR A 77 12.33 10.51 15.82
C THR A 77 12.49 9.08 15.32
N PRO A 78 12.09 8.74 14.07
CA PRO A 78 12.22 7.39 13.54
C PRO A 78 13.69 6.98 13.41
N ALA A 79 13.97 5.69 13.62
CA ALA A 79 15.32 5.13 13.47
C ALA A 79 15.78 5.16 12.01
N ARG A 80 14.84 5.03 11.08
CA ARG A 80 15.09 5.07 9.63
C ARG A 80 13.85 5.51 8.85
N VAL A 81 14.06 5.82 7.56
CA VAL A 81 13.00 6.18 6.60
C VAL A 81 13.01 5.16 5.47
N ILE A 82 11.83 4.61 5.14
CA ILE A 82 11.69 3.73 3.98
C ILE A 82 10.85 4.38 2.89
N MET A 83 11.24 4.16 1.64
CA MET A 83 10.58 4.79 0.49
C MET A 83 10.35 3.77 -0.62
N GLN A 84 9.29 3.95 -1.40
CA GLN A 84 9.14 3.35 -2.70
C GLN A 84 9.38 4.41 -3.80
N ASP A 85 9.59 3.98 -5.02
CA ASP A 85 10.12 4.86 -6.08
C ASP A 85 9.14 5.94 -6.58
N PHE A 86 7.81 5.75 -6.48
CA PHE A 86 6.88 6.78 -6.92
C PHE A 86 6.78 7.96 -5.96
N THR A 87 6.83 7.69 -4.67
CA THR A 87 6.67 8.71 -3.62
C THR A 87 7.99 9.18 -3.04
N GLY A 88 9.05 8.39 -3.18
CA GLY A 88 10.39 8.72 -2.71
C GLY A 88 11.23 9.53 -3.69
N VAL A 89 11.07 9.35 -5.01
CA VAL A 89 11.82 10.14 -6.00
C VAL A 89 11.67 11.64 -5.79
N PRO A 90 10.48 12.21 -5.53
CA PRO A 90 10.37 13.63 -5.20
C PRO A 90 11.23 14.07 -4.01
N CYS A 91 11.36 13.25 -2.95
CA CYS A 91 12.20 13.57 -1.81
C CYS A 91 13.68 13.71 -2.24
N VAL A 92 14.16 12.79 -3.06
CA VAL A 92 15.54 12.84 -3.59
C VAL A 92 15.73 14.04 -4.53
N VAL A 93 14.71 14.38 -5.35
CA VAL A 93 14.71 15.59 -6.20
C VAL A 93 14.86 16.87 -5.36
N ASP A 94 14.19 16.92 -4.21
CA ASP A 94 14.27 18.07 -3.31
C ASP A 94 15.65 18.16 -2.64
N LEU A 95 16.18 17.04 -2.15
CA LEU A 95 17.54 17.02 -1.58
C LEU A 95 18.58 17.45 -2.62
N ALA A 96 18.46 17.00 -3.88
CA ALA A 96 19.33 17.44 -4.97
C ALA A 96 19.22 18.94 -5.22
N THR A 97 17.99 19.47 -5.21
CA THR A 97 17.74 20.91 -5.40
C THR A 97 18.23 21.73 -4.21
N MET A 98 18.12 21.21 -2.98
CA MET A 98 18.68 21.84 -1.77
C MET A 98 20.22 21.94 -1.83
N ARG A 99 20.90 20.92 -2.38
CA ARG A 99 22.36 20.99 -2.59
C ARG A 99 22.76 22.14 -3.51
N GLU A 100 22.03 22.34 -4.59
CA GLU A 100 22.29 23.50 -5.47
C GLU A 100 21.96 24.84 -4.80
N ALA A 101 20.88 24.90 -4.03
CA ALA A 101 20.57 26.12 -3.26
C ALA A 101 21.68 26.41 -2.24
N MET A 102 22.25 25.39 -1.61
CA MET A 102 23.39 25.52 -0.70
C MET A 102 24.61 26.09 -1.43
N VAL A 103 24.94 25.62 -2.62
CA VAL A 103 26.02 26.18 -3.46
C VAL A 103 25.72 27.63 -3.82
N ALA A 104 24.48 27.96 -4.22
CA ALA A 104 24.07 29.31 -4.55
C ALA A 104 24.20 30.30 -3.36
N LEU A 105 24.02 29.79 -2.14
CA LEU A 105 24.23 30.54 -0.88
C LEU A 105 25.70 30.55 -0.43
N GLY A 106 26.62 29.92 -1.16
CA GLY A 106 28.05 29.85 -0.84
C GLY A 106 28.41 28.79 0.21
N GLY A 107 27.52 27.84 0.47
CA GLY A 107 27.72 26.72 1.39
C GLY A 107 28.21 25.45 0.71
N ASP A 108 28.55 24.46 1.51
CA ASP A 108 28.99 23.14 1.07
C ASP A 108 27.78 22.25 0.80
N PRO A 109 27.55 21.75 -0.45
CA PRO A 109 26.43 20.87 -0.80
C PRO A 109 26.44 19.55 -0.03
N ALA A 110 27.59 19.04 0.38
CA ALA A 110 27.72 17.80 1.14
C ALA A 110 27.06 17.88 2.54
N ARG A 111 26.73 19.08 3.02
CA ARG A 111 25.97 19.25 4.27
C ARG A 111 24.49 18.82 4.13
N ILE A 112 23.97 18.72 2.91
CA ILE A 112 22.62 18.21 2.63
C ILE A 112 22.72 16.70 2.43
N ASN A 113 22.49 15.97 3.51
CA ASN A 113 22.46 14.51 3.55
C ASN A 113 21.32 14.02 4.46
N PRO A 114 20.79 12.81 4.26
CA PRO A 114 19.98 12.17 5.26
C PRO A 114 20.74 12.04 6.60
N LEU A 115 20.11 12.48 7.69
CA LEU A 115 20.61 12.32 9.06
C LEU A 115 20.07 11.04 9.70
N SER A 116 18.98 10.48 9.14
CA SER A 116 18.48 9.15 9.44
C SER A 116 18.69 8.25 8.24
N PRO A 117 19.06 6.97 8.41
CA PRO A 117 19.16 6.02 7.30
C PRO A 117 17.92 6.03 6.45
N ALA A 118 18.08 6.21 5.15
CA ALA A 118 17.02 6.26 4.17
C ALA A 118 17.21 5.14 3.14
N GLU A 119 16.22 4.28 3.03
CA GLU A 119 16.24 3.12 2.15
C GLU A 119 15.08 3.25 1.14
N MET A 120 15.39 3.16 -0.15
CA MET A 120 14.39 3.19 -1.22
C MET A 120 14.34 1.85 -1.92
N VAL A 121 13.14 1.35 -2.20
CA VAL A 121 12.94 0.15 -3.02
C VAL A 121 12.20 0.54 -4.30
N ILE A 122 12.72 0.15 -5.45
CA ILE A 122 12.09 0.36 -6.74
C ILE A 122 11.16 -0.83 -7.01
N ASP A 123 9.86 -0.63 -6.82
CA ASP A 123 8.87 -1.68 -6.87
C ASP A 123 7.52 -1.28 -7.51
N HIS A 124 7.34 -0.02 -7.88
CA HIS A 124 6.09 0.51 -8.43
C HIS A 124 6.14 0.78 -9.94
N SER A 125 7.27 0.49 -10.61
CA SER A 125 7.51 0.87 -12.00
C SER A 125 7.14 -0.20 -13.01
N VAL A 126 7.13 -1.47 -12.61
CA VAL A 126 6.79 -2.59 -13.49
C VAL A 126 5.30 -2.63 -13.80
N ILE A 127 4.96 -2.79 -15.07
CA ILE A 127 3.58 -2.92 -15.58
C ILE A 127 3.45 -4.29 -16.25
N ALA A 128 2.38 -5.03 -15.93
CA ALA A 128 2.11 -6.35 -16.51
C ALA A 128 1.53 -6.22 -17.94
N GLU A 129 2.34 -5.75 -18.88
CA GLU A 129 1.93 -5.59 -20.30
C GLU A 129 1.98 -6.92 -21.04
N VAL A 130 3.04 -7.68 -20.82
CA VAL A 130 3.21 -9.04 -21.33
C VAL A 130 2.83 -10.03 -20.23
N PHE A 131 1.96 -10.98 -20.55
CA PHE A 131 1.40 -11.93 -19.58
C PHE A 131 1.00 -13.26 -20.25
N GLY A 132 0.82 -14.31 -19.45
CA GLY A 132 0.30 -15.61 -19.87
C GLY A 132 1.23 -16.39 -20.80
N ILE A 133 2.50 -16.02 -20.89
CA ILE A 133 3.54 -16.69 -21.70
C ILE A 133 4.85 -16.77 -20.95
N ALA A 134 5.65 -17.74 -21.29
CA ALA A 134 7.05 -17.82 -20.85
C ALA A 134 7.81 -16.59 -21.39
N GLY A 135 8.72 -16.01 -20.57
CA GLY A 135 9.47 -14.79 -20.94
C GLY A 135 8.68 -13.48 -20.71
N ALA A 136 7.49 -13.53 -20.10
CA ALA A 136 6.74 -12.33 -19.75
C ALA A 136 7.52 -11.43 -18.78
N PHE A 137 8.23 -12.01 -17.83
CA PHE A 137 9.05 -11.29 -16.85
C PHE A 137 10.13 -10.47 -17.54
N GLU A 138 10.96 -11.09 -18.37
CA GLU A 138 12.06 -10.44 -19.07
C GLU A 138 11.56 -9.31 -19.97
N ALA A 139 10.47 -9.54 -20.70
CA ALA A 139 9.87 -8.54 -21.57
C ALA A 139 9.36 -7.32 -20.78
N ASN A 140 8.70 -7.54 -19.64
CA ASN A 140 8.21 -6.43 -18.80
C ASN A 140 9.36 -5.67 -18.14
N VAL A 141 10.43 -6.34 -17.71
CA VAL A 141 11.64 -5.71 -17.14
C VAL A 141 12.32 -4.83 -18.18
N ASP A 142 12.46 -5.30 -19.42
CA ASP A 142 13.04 -4.50 -20.51
C ASP A 142 12.22 -3.21 -20.77
N ILE A 143 10.89 -3.34 -20.79
CA ILE A 143 9.99 -2.18 -20.94
C ILE A 143 10.14 -1.23 -19.74
N GLU A 144 10.22 -1.76 -18.53
CA GLU A 144 10.41 -0.98 -17.30
C GLU A 144 11.69 -0.16 -17.34
N TYR A 145 12.83 -0.78 -17.66
CA TYR A 145 14.12 -0.09 -17.79
C TYR A 145 14.13 0.95 -18.89
N GLN A 146 13.56 0.62 -20.06
CA GLN A 146 13.47 1.56 -21.17
C GLN A 146 12.70 2.83 -20.79
N ARG A 147 11.55 2.68 -20.14
CA ARG A 147 10.69 3.82 -19.78
C ARG A 147 11.20 4.65 -18.62
N ASN A 148 11.86 4.01 -17.65
CA ASN A 148 12.25 4.68 -16.41
C ASN A 148 13.74 4.99 -16.33
N ARG A 149 14.48 4.83 -17.41
CA ARG A 149 15.94 4.96 -17.47
C ARG A 149 16.47 6.24 -16.81
N GLU A 150 15.89 7.39 -17.15
CA GLU A 150 16.31 8.70 -16.61
C GLU A 150 16.13 8.76 -15.09
N ARG A 151 14.98 8.26 -14.60
CA ARG A 151 14.71 8.20 -13.16
C ARG A 151 15.66 7.25 -12.44
N TYR A 152 16.00 6.13 -13.04
CA TYR A 152 16.94 5.16 -12.47
C TYR A 152 18.37 5.68 -12.43
N GLN A 153 18.80 6.41 -13.45
CA GLN A 153 20.09 7.10 -13.45
C GLN A 153 20.16 8.15 -12.33
N PHE A 154 19.09 8.90 -12.14
CA PHE A 154 18.98 9.87 -11.06
C PHE A 154 19.07 9.21 -9.67
N LEU A 155 18.38 8.09 -9.46
CA LEU A 155 18.41 7.35 -8.19
C LEU A 155 19.80 6.74 -7.92
N ARG A 156 20.47 6.23 -8.96
CA ARG A 156 21.85 5.77 -8.83
C ARG A 156 22.82 6.90 -8.45
N TRP A 157 22.65 8.08 -9.04
CA TRP A 157 23.39 9.25 -8.61
C TRP A 157 23.13 9.54 -7.13
N GLY A 158 21.88 9.57 -6.70
CA GLY A 158 21.51 9.81 -5.31
C GLY A 158 22.19 8.83 -4.35
N GLN A 159 22.23 7.54 -4.70
CA GLN A 159 22.89 6.50 -3.91
C GLN A 159 24.41 6.73 -3.75
N THR A 160 25.07 7.40 -4.71
CA THR A 160 26.49 7.72 -4.65
C THR A 160 26.77 9.08 -4.04
N ALA A 161 25.86 10.03 -4.18
CA ALA A 161 26.01 11.41 -3.74
C ALA A 161 25.62 11.62 -2.25
N PHE A 162 24.66 10.85 -1.73
CA PHE A 162 24.20 10.94 -0.35
C PHE A 162 24.75 9.80 0.50
N ASP A 163 25.21 10.11 1.71
CA ASP A 163 25.87 9.15 2.61
C ASP A 163 24.89 8.07 3.12
N ASP A 164 23.84 8.42 3.82
CA ASP A 164 22.89 7.48 4.44
C ASP A 164 21.67 7.18 3.53
N PHE A 165 21.86 7.15 2.22
CA PHE A 165 20.81 6.83 1.23
C PHE A 165 21.17 5.58 0.43
N LYS A 166 20.28 4.58 0.43
CA LYS A 166 20.46 3.34 -0.31
C LYS A 166 19.25 3.03 -1.18
N VAL A 167 19.49 2.41 -2.34
CA VAL A 167 18.46 2.04 -3.29
C VAL A 167 18.50 0.54 -3.54
N VAL A 168 17.39 -0.14 -3.28
CA VAL A 168 17.14 -1.51 -3.74
C VAL A 168 16.64 -1.45 -5.17
N PRO A 169 17.36 -2.03 -6.13
CA PRO A 169 17.07 -1.92 -7.55
C PRO A 169 15.75 -2.59 -7.97
N PRO A 170 15.23 -2.27 -9.17
CA PRO A 170 14.03 -2.90 -9.71
C PRO A 170 14.22 -4.41 -9.88
N GLY A 171 13.14 -5.17 -9.87
CA GLY A 171 13.16 -6.62 -10.00
C GLY A 171 13.64 -7.37 -8.75
N THR A 172 13.81 -6.70 -7.60
CA THR A 172 14.20 -7.35 -6.34
C THR A 172 13.00 -7.81 -5.53
N GLY A 173 11.99 -6.97 -5.39
CA GLY A 173 10.77 -7.27 -4.65
C GLY A 173 10.00 -6.01 -4.26
N ILE A 174 8.88 -6.22 -3.56
CA ILE A 174 8.03 -5.15 -3.02
C ILE A 174 8.66 -4.59 -1.74
N VAL A 175 8.67 -3.27 -1.60
CA VAL A 175 9.31 -2.54 -0.48
C VAL A 175 8.98 -3.13 0.89
N HIS A 176 7.73 -3.48 1.15
CA HIS A 176 7.33 -3.96 2.48
C HIS A 176 7.74 -5.40 2.73
N GLN A 177 7.74 -6.26 1.70
CA GLN A 177 8.22 -7.63 1.81
C GLN A 177 9.75 -7.66 1.93
N VAL A 178 10.48 -6.91 1.11
CA VAL A 178 11.93 -6.73 1.24
C VAL A 178 12.28 -6.18 2.62
N ASN A 179 11.45 -5.27 3.15
CA ASN A 179 11.67 -4.72 4.47
C ASN A 179 11.57 -5.79 5.57
N ILE A 180 10.48 -6.56 5.64
CA ILE A 180 10.33 -7.58 6.70
C ILE A 180 11.30 -8.76 6.52
N GLU A 181 11.63 -9.13 5.29
CA GLU A 181 12.53 -10.24 4.99
C GLU A 181 14.01 -9.89 5.17
N ASN A 182 14.40 -8.60 5.01
CA ASN A 182 15.81 -8.21 5.03
C ASN A 182 16.10 -6.91 5.79
N LEU A 183 15.46 -5.77 5.47
CA LEU A 183 15.88 -4.44 5.95
C LEU A 183 15.53 -4.19 7.42
N ALA A 184 14.40 -4.71 7.92
CA ALA A 184 13.95 -4.52 9.29
C ALA A 184 14.83 -5.30 10.27
N ARG A 185 15.25 -4.63 11.35
CA ARG A 185 16.19 -5.17 12.34
C ARG A 185 15.54 -5.54 13.66
N VAL A 186 14.31 -5.10 13.91
CA VAL A 186 13.53 -5.22 15.15
C VAL A 186 14.16 -4.45 16.32
N VAL A 187 15.45 -4.68 16.59
CA VAL A 187 16.29 -3.83 17.44
C VAL A 187 17.44 -3.32 16.59
N PHE A 188 17.64 -2.01 16.58
CA PHE A 188 18.58 -1.31 15.71
C PHE A 188 19.90 -1.06 16.44
N PRO A 189 21.00 -1.74 16.08
CA PRO A 189 22.34 -1.39 16.58
C PRO A 189 22.93 -0.26 15.74
N ARG A 190 23.37 0.83 16.35
CA ARG A 190 23.99 1.94 15.64
C ARG A 190 25.08 2.61 16.49
N VAL A 191 26.17 2.98 15.85
CA VAL A 191 27.19 3.83 16.48
C VAL A 191 26.71 5.28 16.43
N VAL A 192 26.48 5.88 17.59
CA VAL A 192 26.09 7.28 17.77
C VAL A 192 27.15 7.98 18.62
N ASP A 193 27.79 9.02 18.10
CA ASP A 193 28.87 9.75 18.77
C ASP A 193 30.00 8.84 19.30
N GLY A 194 30.30 7.74 18.56
CA GLY A 194 31.33 6.78 18.93
C GLY A 194 30.92 5.71 19.93
N VAL A 195 29.66 5.68 20.36
CA VAL A 195 29.11 4.68 21.28
C VAL A 195 28.13 3.76 20.51
N LEU A 196 28.28 2.44 20.69
CA LEU A 196 27.36 1.46 20.12
C LEU A 196 26.08 1.43 20.94
N GLN A 197 24.98 1.95 20.36
CA GLN A 197 23.66 1.96 20.98
C GLN A 197 22.78 0.84 20.40
N ALA A 198 21.82 0.36 21.20
CA ALA A 198 20.74 -0.50 20.74
C ALA A 198 19.39 0.09 21.18
N TYR A 199 18.44 0.14 20.26
CA TYR A 199 17.10 0.70 20.47
C TYR A 199 16.10 0.06 19.52
N PRO A 200 14.77 0.17 19.76
CA PRO A 200 13.76 -0.40 18.88
C PRO A 200 13.90 0.12 17.44
N ASP A 201 13.90 -0.76 16.47
CA ASP A 201 13.74 -0.36 15.08
C ASP A 201 12.37 0.32 14.93
N THR A 202 12.38 1.53 14.40
CA THR A 202 11.18 2.33 14.16
C THR A 202 11.30 3.03 12.83
N LEU A 203 10.23 3.10 12.09
CA LEU A 203 10.32 3.75 10.79
C LEU A 203 9.07 4.54 10.42
N VAL A 204 9.28 5.53 9.56
CA VAL A 204 8.23 6.14 8.74
C VAL A 204 8.50 5.83 7.28
N GLY A 205 7.45 5.68 6.50
CA GLY A 205 7.60 5.36 5.09
C GLY A 205 6.72 6.21 4.19
N THR A 206 7.17 6.42 2.96
CA THR A 206 6.38 7.16 1.95
C THR A 206 5.23 6.35 1.37
N ASP A 207 5.05 5.12 1.81
CA ASP A 207 3.94 4.23 1.44
C ASP A 207 3.05 3.90 2.64
N SER A 208 1.74 3.78 2.42
CA SER A 208 0.78 3.50 3.50
C SER A 208 0.99 2.14 4.14
N HIS A 209 1.40 1.12 3.36
CA HIS A 209 1.59 -0.24 3.85
C HIS A 209 2.93 -0.47 4.57
N THR A 210 3.65 0.61 4.91
CA THR A 210 4.79 0.58 5.85
C THR A 210 4.43 -0.16 7.14
N THR A 211 3.16 -0.11 7.54
CA THR A 211 2.60 -0.84 8.67
C THR A 211 2.72 -2.37 8.60
N MET A 212 3.10 -2.95 7.46
CA MET A 212 3.39 -4.38 7.37
C MET A 212 4.49 -4.82 8.36
N VAL A 213 5.44 -3.94 8.67
CA VAL A 213 6.52 -4.19 9.62
C VAL A 213 6.02 -4.39 11.06
N ASN A 214 4.80 -3.94 11.37
CA ASN A 214 4.22 -4.11 12.70
C ASN A 214 4.02 -5.58 13.07
N GLY A 215 3.94 -6.47 12.07
CA GLY A 215 3.92 -7.92 12.26
C GLY A 215 5.19 -8.49 12.90
N LEU A 216 6.32 -7.79 12.81
CA LEU A 216 7.59 -8.10 13.46
C LEU A 216 7.75 -7.47 14.86
N GLY A 217 6.75 -6.73 15.33
CA GLY A 217 6.87 -5.95 16.56
C GLY A 217 7.59 -4.61 16.40
N VAL A 218 7.76 -4.16 15.17
CA VAL A 218 8.39 -2.87 14.83
C VAL A 218 7.34 -1.79 14.66
N VAL A 219 7.50 -0.66 15.35
CA VAL A 219 6.61 0.51 15.19
C VAL A 219 6.96 1.23 13.89
N GLY A 220 6.02 1.24 12.96
CA GLY A 220 6.19 1.91 11.68
C GLY A 220 4.86 2.26 11.03
N TRP A 221 4.81 3.42 10.35
CA TRP A 221 3.61 3.85 9.63
C TRP A 221 3.92 4.70 8.40
N GLY A 222 2.93 4.83 7.52
CA GLY A 222 3.03 5.66 6.33
C GLY A 222 2.90 7.14 6.65
N VAL A 223 3.72 7.96 6.01
CA VAL A 223 3.71 9.42 6.10
C VAL A 223 3.69 10.05 4.70
N GLY A 224 3.43 11.35 4.63
CA GLY A 224 3.58 12.09 3.39
C GLY A 224 5.06 12.26 2.99
N GLY A 225 5.33 12.50 1.68
CA GLY A 225 6.69 12.69 1.20
C GLY A 225 7.45 13.83 1.91
N ILE A 226 6.77 14.94 2.20
CA ILE A 226 7.37 16.06 2.97
C ILE A 226 7.72 15.65 4.40
N GLU A 227 6.88 14.83 5.05
CA GLU A 227 7.16 14.35 6.40
C GLU A 227 8.34 13.35 6.41
N ALA A 228 8.41 12.48 5.39
CA ALA A 228 9.56 11.59 5.21
C ALA A 228 10.85 12.37 4.96
N GLU A 229 10.78 13.40 4.12
CA GLU A 229 11.89 14.30 3.83
C GLU A 229 12.36 15.06 5.09
N ALA A 230 11.42 15.58 5.87
CA ALA A 230 11.71 16.22 7.14
C ALA A 230 12.39 15.24 8.12
N ALA A 231 11.89 14.00 8.22
CA ALA A 231 12.50 12.96 9.04
C ALA A 231 13.89 12.56 8.55
N MET A 232 14.11 12.48 7.24
CA MET A 232 15.44 12.27 6.66
C MET A 232 16.42 13.39 7.05
N LEU A 233 15.93 14.62 7.12
CA LEU A 233 16.73 15.80 7.53
C LEU A 233 16.81 15.98 9.07
N GLY A 234 16.46 14.96 9.84
CA GLY A 234 16.57 14.93 11.30
C GLY A 234 15.49 15.70 12.05
N GLN A 235 14.42 16.14 11.38
CA GLN A 235 13.27 16.73 12.05
C GLN A 235 12.38 15.64 12.62
N PRO A 236 11.97 15.70 13.89
CA PRO A 236 11.07 14.73 14.46
C PRO A 236 9.66 14.88 13.89
N VAL A 237 8.93 13.79 13.87
CA VAL A 237 7.52 13.73 13.46
C VAL A 237 6.65 14.11 14.63
N SER A 238 5.86 15.16 14.48
CA SER A 238 4.91 15.60 15.50
C SER A 238 3.67 14.71 15.50
N MET A 239 3.22 14.29 16.70
CA MET A 239 2.01 13.52 16.89
C MET A 239 1.38 13.76 18.27
N LEU A 240 0.06 13.65 18.36
CA LEU A 240 -0.60 13.58 19.66
C LEU A 240 -0.30 12.22 20.32
N ILE A 241 -0.23 12.19 21.66
CA ILE A 241 -0.13 10.93 22.39
C ILE A 241 -1.34 10.05 22.01
N PRO A 242 -1.11 8.86 21.42
CA PRO A 242 -2.18 8.10 20.77
C PRO A 242 -3.08 7.39 21.78
N ARG A 243 -4.33 7.16 21.39
CA ARG A 243 -5.17 6.14 22.01
C ARG A 243 -4.80 4.77 21.44
N VAL A 244 -4.82 3.76 22.28
CA VAL A 244 -4.46 2.40 21.92
C VAL A 244 -5.66 1.48 22.10
N VAL A 245 -6.02 0.73 21.05
CA VAL A 245 -7.08 -0.29 21.07
C VAL A 245 -6.40 -1.65 21.25
N GLY A 246 -6.72 -2.35 22.31
CA GLY A 246 -6.31 -3.74 22.51
C GLY A 246 -7.23 -4.67 21.72
N PHE A 247 -6.66 -5.52 20.87
CA PHE A 247 -7.39 -6.53 20.10
C PHE A 247 -6.96 -7.93 20.57
N LYS A 248 -7.83 -8.57 21.35
CA LYS A 248 -7.56 -9.90 21.91
C LYS A 248 -7.82 -10.98 20.86
N LEU A 249 -6.84 -11.84 20.66
CA LEU A 249 -6.99 -13.06 19.85
C LEU A 249 -7.05 -14.26 20.78
N SER A 250 -7.98 -15.19 20.53
CA SER A 250 -8.11 -16.45 21.26
C SER A 250 -8.41 -17.61 20.30
N GLY A 251 -8.13 -18.83 20.73
CA GLY A 251 -8.41 -20.04 19.94
C GLY A 251 -7.50 -20.22 18.73
N LYS A 252 -7.93 -21.02 17.74
CA LYS A 252 -7.19 -21.38 16.53
C LYS A 252 -8.04 -21.24 15.28
N LEU A 253 -7.43 -20.94 14.14
CA LEU A 253 -8.11 -20.91 12.86
C LEU A 253 -8.68 -22.28 12.48
N PRO A 254 -9.91 -22.36 11.93
CA PRO A 254 -10.47 -23.59 11.41
C PRO A 254 -9.70 -24.10 10.18
N GLU A 255 -9.68 -25.42 9.99
CA GLU A 255 -9.15 -26.04 8.77
C GLU A 255 -9.89 -25.51 7.52
N GLY A 256 -9.14 -25.21 6.47
CA GLY A 256 -9.66 -24.65 5.22
C GLY A 256 -9.79 -23.13 5.18
N THR A 257 -9.55 -22.42 6.29
CA THR A 257 -9.44 -20.97 6.31
C THR A 257 -8.00 -20.53 6.04
N THR A 258 -7.83 -19.32 5.57
CA THR A 258 -6.52 -18.75 5.21
C THR A 258 -6.20 -17.50 6.02
N ALA A 259 -4.94 -17.06 5.98
CA ALA A 259 -4.54 -15.76 6.52
C ALA A 259 -5.36 -14.60 5.94
N THR A 260 -5.80 -14.73 4.68
CA THR A 260 -6.63 -13.71 4.01
C THR A 260 -8.00 -13.62 4.67
N ASP A 261 -8.62 -14.73 5.02
CA ASP A 261 -9.92 -14.76 5.70
C ASP A 261 -9.84 -14.07 7.06
N LEU A 262 -8.77 -14.34 7.81
CA LEU A 262 -8.49 -13.69 9.09
C LEU A 262 -8.33 -12.18 8.91
N VAL A 263 -7.50 -11.73 7.99
CA VAL A 263 -7.24 -10.29 7.79
C VAL A 263 -8.46 -9.54 7.30
N LEU A 264 -9.30 -10.13 6.46
CA LEU A 264 -10.55 -9.52 6.01
C LEU A 264 -11.54 -9.39 7.18
N THR A 265 -11.63 -10.40 8.05
CA THR A 265 -12.46 -10.37 9.26
C THR A 265 -12.00 -9.25 10.21
N ILE A 266 -10.70 -9.17 10.50
CA ILE A 266 -10.12 -8.11 11.34
C ILE A 266 -10.33 -6.73 10.71
N THR A 267 -10.19 -6.61 9.38
CA THR A 267 -10.39 -5.35 8.65
C THR A 267 -11.83 -4.84 8.81
N GLU A 268 -12.81 -5.70 8.65
CA GLU A 268 -14.22 -5.36 8.86
C GLU A 268 -14.47 -4.90 10.31
N MET A 269 -14.04 -5.69 11.31
CA MET A 269 -14.22 -5.40 12.74
C MET A 269 -13.59 -4.06 13.14
N LEU A 270 -12.33 -3.83 12.79
CA LEU A 270 -11.61 -2.61 13.13
C LEU A 270 -12.19 -1.38 12.41
N ARG A 271 -12.64 -1.54 11.17
CA ARG A 271 -13.30 -0.46 10.44
C ARG A 271 -14.63 -0.08 11.08
N ALA A 272 -15.44 -1.07 11.47
CA ALA A 272 -16.68 -0.88 12.20
C ALA A 272 -16.45 -0.21 13.57
N HIS A 273 -15.37 -0.58 14.27
CA HIS A 273 -14.98 0.02 15.55
C HIS A 273 -14.43 1.46 15.43
N LYS A 274 -14.15 1.96 14.22
CA LYS A 274 -13.66 3.32 13.97
C LYS A 274 -12.30 3.60 14.62
N VAL A 275 -11.29 2.83 14.25
CA VAL A 275 -9.91 2.95 14.77
C VAL A 275 -9.07 4.04 14.08
N VAL A 276 -9.69 4.91 13.28
CA VAL A 276 -8.98 5.97 12.54
C VAL A 276 -8.16 6.84 13.47
N GLY A 277 -6.85 6.93 13.21
CA GLY A 277 -5.91 7.72 14.00
C GLY A 277 -5.50 7.10 15.34
N LYS A 278 -5.99 5.89 15.66
CA LYS A 278 -5.59 5.15 16.86
C LYS A 278 -4.48 4.15 16.53
N PHE A 279 -3.80 3.68 17.58
CA PHE A 279 -2.95 2.51 17.53
C PHE A 279 -3.78 1.28 17.84
N VAL A 280 -3.46 0.14 17.24
CA VAL A 280 -4.04 -1.17 17.54
C VAL A 280 -2.91 -2.09 18.00
N GLU A 281 -3.11 -2.81 19.11
CA GLU A 281 -2.19 -3.84 19.60
C GLU A 281 -2.90 -5.17 19.73
N PHE A 282 -2.29 -6.21 19.17
CA PHE A 282 -2.80 -7.57 19.30
C PHE A 282 -2.21 -8.24 20.55
N TYR A 283 -3.04 -8.94 21.31
CA TYR A 283 -2.66 -9.64 22.53
C TYR A 283 -3.53 -10.89 22.75
N GLY A 284 -3.26 -11.64 23.79
CA GLY A 284 -3.95 -12.86 24.14
C GLY A 284 -3.25 -14.13 23.64
N ASP A 285 -3.72 -15.28 24.10
CA ASP A 285 -3.15 -16.60 23.81
C ASP A 285 -3.21 -17.00 22.32
N GLY A 286 -4.18 -16.48 21.58
CA GLY A 286 -4.27 -16.67 20.14
C GLY A 286 -3.14 -16.02 19.33
N VAL A 287 -2.36 -15.07 19.91
CA VAL A 287 -1.21 -14.46 19.21
C VAL A 287 -0.15 -15.51 18.86
N ALA A 288 0.12 -16.48 19.74
CA ALA A 288 1.09 -17.55 19.51
C ALA A 288 0.68 -18.50 18.36
N GLU A 289 -0.61 -18.54 18.00
CA GLU A 289 -1.14 -19.34 16.89
C GLU A 289 -1.04 -18.61 15.52
N VAL A 290 -0.66 -17.32 15.51
CA VAL A 290 -0.55 -16.51 14.30
C VAL A 290 0.91 -16.32 13.91
N PRO A 291 1.41 -17.00 12.85
CA PRO A 291 2.78 -16.84 12.35
C PRO A 291 3.04 -15.39 11.91
N VAL A 292 4.31 -14.95 11.93
CA VAL A 292 4.71 -13.58 11.54
C VAL A 292 4.21 -13.21 10.15
N ALA A 293 4.20 -14.13 9.19
CA ALA A 293 3.67 -13.88 7.85
C ALA A 293 2.18 -13.47 7.87
N ASN A 294 1.37 -14.09 8.74
CA ASN A 294 -0.03 -13.71 8.94
C ASN A 294 -0.13 -12.35 9.66
N ARG A 295 0.69 -12.12 10.70
CA ARG A 295 0.76 -10.82 11.39
C ARG A 295 1.13 -9.69 10.45
N ALA A 296 2.08 -9.92 9.56
CA ALA A 296 2.49 -8.97 8.53
C ALA A 296 1.34 -8.65 7.57
N THR A 297 0.56 -9.66 7.16
CA THR A 297 -0.65 -9.48 6.34
C THR A 297 -1.68 -8.59 7.06
N ILE A 298 -1.90 -8.80 8.35
CA ILE A 298 -2.81 -7.98 9.18
C ILE A 298 -2.28 -6.55 9.29
N GLY A 299 -1.00 -6.36 9.63
CA GLY A 299 -0.35 -5.05 9.69
C GLY A 299 -0.37 -4.31 8.36
N ASN A 300 -0.20 -5.01 7.24
CA ASN A 300 -0.27 -4.46 5.90
C ASN A 300 -1.62 -3.76 5.63
N MET A 301 -2.73 -4.31 6.10
CA MET A 301 -4.05 -3.75 5.89
C MET A 301 -4.47 -2.68 6.93
N SER A 302 -3.56 -2.21 7.78
CA SER A 302 -3.80 -1.10 8.72
C SER A 302 -4.38 0.15 8.05
N PRO A 303 -3.92 0.60 6.88
CA PRO A 303 -4.52 1.73 6.18
C PRO A 303 -5.99 1.48 5.76
N GLU A 304 -6.35 0.25 5.42
CA GLU A 304 -7.69 -0.11 4.94
C GLU A 304 -8.72 -0.04 6.07
N TYR A 305 -8.36 -0.44 7.29
CA TYR A 305 -9.23 -0.24 8.45
C TYR A 305 -9.00 1.10 9.17
N GLY A 306 -7.91 1.81 8.85
CA GLY A 306 -7.67 3.20 9.21
C GLY A 306 -6.87 3.45 10.48
N SER A 307 -6.26 2.46 11.11
CA SER A 307 -5.35 2.68 12.24
C SER A 307 -4.02 3.28 11.79
N THR A 308 -3.30 3.94 12.70
CA THR A 308 -1.96 4.44 12.43
C THR A 308 -0.95 3.30 12.41
N ILE A 309 -1.03 2.39 13.38
CA ILE A 309 -0.28 1.11 13.43
C ILE A 309 -1.21 -0.01 13.87
N ALA A 310 -0.81 -1.25 13.59
CA ALA A 310 -1.46 -2.46 14.07
C ALA A 310 -0.38 -3.48 14.41
N ILE A 311 0.10 -3.43 15.66
CA ILE A 311 1.34 -4.06 16.08
C ILE A 311 1.09 -5.35 16.87
N PHE A 312 1.97 -6.31 16.65
CA PHE A 312 2.09 -7.54 17.43
C PHE A 312 3.27 -7.43 18.40
N PRO A 313 3.24 -8.10 19.55
CA PRO A 313 4.39 -8.18 20.45
C PRO A 313 5.52 -9.01 19.83
N ILE A 314 6.74 -8.81 20.34
CA ILE A 314 7.91 -9.64 19.99
C ILE A 314 7.80 -10.93 20.79
N ASP A 315 7.94 -12.10 20.14
CA ASP A 315 7.85 -13.42 20.76
C ASP A 315 8.74 -14.45 20.02
N GLU A 316 8.61 -15.73 20.38
CA GLU A 316 9.35 -16.83 19.73
C GLU A 316 9.08 -16.90 18.22
N LYS A 317 7.84 -16.57 17.76
CA LYS A 317 7.53 -16.54 16.31
C LYS A 317 8.31 -15.45 15.59
N THR A 318 8.55 -14.31 16.24
CA THR A 318 9.42 -13.25 15.70
C THR A 318 10.86 -13.77 15.55
N ILE A 319 11.38 -14.47 16.57
CA ILE A 319 12.73 -15.06 16.56
C ILE A 319 12.85 -16.12 15.44
N ASP A 320 11.87 -17.02 15.33
CA ASP A 320 11.84 -18.05 14.28
C ASP A 320 11.82 -17.43 12.89
N TYR A 321 11.07 -16.34 12.70
CA TYR A 321 11.03 -15.63 11.42
C TYR A 321 12.35 -14.94 11.09
N LEU A 322 12.99 -14.29 12.06
CA LEU A 322 14.31 -13.68 11.88
C LEU A 322 15.36 -14.73 11.49
N ARG A 323 15.33 -15.91 12.11
CA ARG A 323 16.21 -17.04 11.76
C ARG A 323 15.92 -17.57 10.37
N LEU A 324 14.64 -17.76 10.02
CA LEU A 324 14.21 -18.20 8.68
C LEU A 324 14.67 -17.22 7.59
N THR A 325 14.60 -15.92 7.85
CA THR A 325 14.95 -14.88 6.90
C THR A 325 16.45 -14.50 6.94
N GLY A 326 17.28 -15.33 7.60
CA GLY A 326 18.74 -15.27 7.53
C GLY A 326 19.39 -14.14 8.34
N ARG A 327 18.72 -13.61 9.38
CA ARG A 327 19.39 -12.69 10.33
C ARG A 327 20.46 -13.44 11.11
N SER A 328 21.55 -12.73 11.43
CA SER A 328 22.65 -13.34 12.18
C SER A 328 22.22 -13.70 13.61
N GLU A 329 22.84 -14.72 14.20
CA GLU A 329 22.53 -15.12 15.59
C GLU A 329 22.85 -14.00 16.57
N GLU A 330 23.84 -13.12 16.30
CA GLU A 330 24.13 -11.94 17.11
C GLU A 330 22.95 -10.94 17.08
N GLN A 331 22.35 -10.71 15.91
CA GLN A 331 21.15 -9.85 15.79
C GLN A 331 19.96 -10.47 16.52
N ILE A 332 19.77 -11.78 16.38
CA ILE A 332 18.69 -12.52 17.05
C ILE A 332 18.84 -12.44 18.57
N ALA A 333 20.04 -12.71 19.10
CA ALA A 333 20.34 -12.61 20.52
C ALA A 333 20.13 -11.19 21.06
N LEU A 334 20.50 -10.16 20.28
CA LEU A 334 20.26 -8.76 20.63
C LEU A 334 18.74 -8.48 20.72
N VAL A 335 17.95 -8.92 19.73
CA VAL A 335 16.48 -8.71 19.72
C VAL A 335 15.83 -9.37 20.94
N GLU A 336 16.14 -10.62 21.21
CA GLU A 336 15.57 -11.37 22.34
C GLU A 336 15.94 -10.75 23.68
N THR A 337 17.24 -10.47 23.89
CA THR A 337 17.73 -9.92 25.15
C THR A 337 17.16 -8.52 25.40
N TYR A 338 17.18 -7.66 24.36
CA TYR A 338 16.65 -6.30 24.47
C TYR A 338 15.14 -6.29 24.75
N ALA A 339 14.38 -7.10 24.00
CA ALA A 339 12.94 -7.15 24.16
C ALA A 339 12.52 -7.62 25.58
N LYS A 340 13.23 -8.62 26.13
CA LYS A 340 13.02 -9.09 27.49
C LYS A 340 13.40 -8.03 28.53
N GLU A 341 14.54 -7.36 28.37
CA GLU A 341 15.04 -6.32 29.30
C GLU A 341 14.10 -5.09 29.33
N GLN A 342 13.56 -4.69 28.19
CA GLN A 342 12.68 -3.53 28.08
C GLN A 342 11.18 -3.88 28.23
N GLY A 343 10.83 -5.15 28.52
CA GLY A 343 9.44 -5.59 28.69
C GLY A 343 8.60 -5.41 27.40
N LEU A 344 9.23 -5.62 26.24
CA LEU A 344 8.61 -5.66 24.90
C LEU A 344 8.31 -7.10 24.45
N TRP A 345 8.77 -8.09 25.22
CA TRP A 345 8.51 -9.51 24.98
C TRP A 345 7.07 -9.88 25.34
N HIS A 346 6.45 -10.72 24.53
CA HIS A 346 5.10 -11.22 24.80
C HIS A 346 5.05 -12.03 26.10
N ASP A 347 4.03 -11.80 26.90
CA ASP A 347 3.79 -12.46 28.18
C ASP A 347 2.27 -12.69 28.30
N ASP A 348 1.85 -13.96 28.24
CA ASP A 348 0.44 -14.35 28.32
C ASP A 348 -0.22 -13.96 29.65
N ASP A 349 0.57 -13.85 30.72
CA ASP A 349 0.10 -13.51 32.08
C ASP A 349 -0.07 -11.99 32.28
N ARG A 350 0.37 -11.20 31.29
CA ARG A 350 0.36 -9.74 31.38
C ARG A 350 -0.54 -9.09 30.33
N GLU A 351 -1.61 -8.49 30.80
CA GLU A 351 -2.51 -7.68 29.97
C GLU A 351 -2.21 -6.18 30.19
N PRO A 352 -1.68 -5.47 29.18
CA PRO A 352 -1.54 -4.02 29.24
C PRO A 352 -2.90 -3.33 29.36
N ARG A 353 -2.90 -2.07 29.81
CA ARG A 353 -4.12 -1.26 29.82
C ARG A 353 -4.30 -0.62 28.47
N TYR A 354 -5.51 -0.73 27.92
CA TYR A 354 -5.87 -0.14 26.63
C TYR A 354 -6.98 0.90 26.77
N SER A 355 -7.09 1.79 25.78
CA SER A 355 -8.16 2.78 25.72
C SER A 355 -9.51 2.14 25.39
N GLU A 356 -9.49 1.10 24.60
CA GLU A 356 -10.66 0.35 24.11
C GLU A 356 -10.24 -1.10 23.90
N TYR A 357 -11.23 -2.02 23.89
CA TYR A 357 -10.98 -3.44 23.78
C TYR A 357 -11.86 -4.06 22.70
N LEU A 358 -11.29 -4.95 21.90
CA LEU A 358 -11.95 -5.84 20.96
C LEU A 358 -11.47 -7.28 21.21
N GLU A 359 -12.28 -8.25 20.81
CA GLU A 359 -11.93 -9.67 20.92
C GLU A 359 -12.38 -10.44 19.68
N LEU A 360 -11.57 -11.38 19.21
CA LEU A 360 -11.87 -12.31 18.13
C LEU A 360 -11.45 -13.72 18.55
N ASP A 361 -12.42 -14.62 18.58
CA ASP A 361 -12.15 -16.07 18.59
C ASP A 361 -11.78 -16.49 17.16
N LEU A 362 -10.54 -16.92 16.96
CA LEU A 362 -10.04 -17.38 15.66
C LEU A 362 -10.88 -18.53 15.07
N ALA A 363 -11.51 -19.34 15.93
CA ALA A 363 -12.40 -20.41 15.49
C ALA A 363 -13.68 -19.91 14.77
N SER A 364 -14.02 -18.62 14.91
CA SER A 364 -15.17 -18.02 14.23
C SER A 364 -14.88 -17.53 12.81
N VAL A 365 -13.63 -17.52 12.39
CA VAL A 365 -13.24 -17.07 11.05
C VAL A 365 -13.75 -18.05 9.98
N VAL A 366 -14.33 -17.52 8.92
CA VAL A 366 -14.86 -18.30 7.80
C VAL A 366 -14.29 -17.81 6.47
N PRO A 367 -14.21 -18.69 5.45
CA PRO A 367 -13.74 -18.30 4.12
C PRO A 367 -14.50 -17.10 3.56
N SER A 368 -13.77 -16.10 3.08
CA SER A 368 -14.31 -14.80 2.72
C SER A 368 -13.57 -14.18 1.52
N ILE A 369 -14.26 -13.27 0.84
CA ILE A 369 -13.70 -12.32 -0.12
C ILE A 369 -14.06 -10.90 0.31
N ALA A 370 -13.54 -9.86 -0.35
CA ALA A 370 -13.98 -8.49 -0.08
C ALA A 370 -14.18 -7.70 -1.39
N GLY A 371 -15.27 -6.97 -1.48
CA GLY A 371 -15.62 -6.16 -2.65
C GLY A 371 -17.12 -5.96 -2.84
N PRO A 372 -17.52 -5.34 -3.97
CA PRO A 372 -16.67 -4.95 -5.11
C PRO A 372 -16.02 -3.57 -5.02
N LYS A 373 -16.26 -2.81 -3.94
CA LYS A 373 -15.88 -1.39 -3.87
C LYS A 373 -14.72 -1.10 -2.91
N ARG A 374 -14.63 -1.82 -1.78
CA ARG A 374 -13.72 -1.51 -0.68
C ARG A 374 -13.16 -2.76 -0.02
N PRO A 375 -11.94 -2.70 0.56
CA PRO A 375 -11.34 -3.84 1.26
C PRO A 375 -12.09 -4.30 2.51
N GLN A 376 -12.81 -3.40 3.17
CA GLN A 376 -13.61 -3.72 4.36
C GLN A 376 -15.01 -4.26 4.05
N ASP A 377 -15.43 -4.27 2.78
CA ASP A 377 -16.71 -4.83 2.35
C ASP A 377 -16.55 -6.37 2.23
N ARG A 378 -16.39 -7.03 3.38
CA ARG A 378 -16.21 -8.49 3.45
C ARG A 378 -17.50 -9.21 3.12
N VAL A 379 -17.39 -10.27 2.32
CA VAL A 379 -18.47 -11.16 1.93
C VAL A 379 -18.06 -12.60 2.23
N ILE A 380 -18.85 -13.31 3.00
CA ILE A 380 -18.65 -14.74 3.24
C ILE A 380 -18.70 -15.48 1.91
N LEU A 381 -17.76 -16.37 1.65
CA LEU A 381 -17.57 -17.02 0.35
C LEU A 381 -18.85 -17.75 -0.15
N ALA A 382 -19.60 -18.38 0.75
CA ALA A 382 -20.88 -19.02 0.41
C ALA A 382 -21.97 -18.02 -0.06
N HIS A 383 -21.81 -16.73 0.23
CA HIS A 383 -22.74 -15.67 -0.18
C HIS A 383 -22.18 -14.81 -1.33
N ALA A 384 -21.00 -15.14 -1.87
CA ALA A 384 -20.31 -14.32 -2.87
C ALA A 384 -21.13 -14.12 -4.15
N LYS A 385 -21.78 -15.17 -4.66
CA LYS A 385 -22.67 -15.11 -5.84
C LYS A 385 -23.81 -14.14 -5.64
N GLN A 386 -24.45 -14.20 -4.49
CA GLN A 386 -25.59 -13.34 -4.18
C GLN A 386 -25.15 -11.90 -3.99
N GLY A 387 -24.09 -11.64 -3.18
CA GLY A 387 -23.54 -10.31 -3.00
C GLY A 387 -23.09 -9.69 -4.31
N PHE A 388 -22.53 -10.46 -5.24
CA PHE A 388 -22.22 -10.00 -6.59
C PHE A 388 -23.50 -9.54 -7.33
N ARG A 389 -24.57 -10.36 -7.33
CA ARG A 389 -25.83 -10.04 -8.03
C ARG A 389 -26.50 -8.78 -7.48
N GLU A 390 -26.45 -8.56 -6.18
CA GLU A 390 -26.94 -7.35 -5.53
C GLU A 390 -26.11 -6.14 -5.95
N ALA A 391 -24.78 -6.23 -5.84
CA ALA A 391 -23.87 -5.15 -6.19
C ALA A 391 -23.91 -4.80 -7.69
N LEU A 392 -24.18 -5.77 -8.57
CA LEU A 392 -24.24 -5.58 -10.02
C LEU A 392 -25.27 -4.51 -10.42
N ARG A 393 -26.36 -4.36 -9.68
CA ARG A 393 -27.42 -3.38 -9.93
C ARG A 393 -26.91 -1.94 -9.95
N ASP A 394 -25.83 -1.64 -9.20
CA ASP A 394 -25.22 -0.31 -9.17
C ASP A 394 -24.37 0.00 -10.42
N TYR A 395 -24.08 -0.99 -11.26
CA TYR A 395 -23.15 -0.91 -12.38
C TYR A 395 -23.78 -1.12 -13.76
N VAL A 396 -25.04 -1.53 -13.82
CA VAL A 396 -25.78 -1.74 -15.07
C VAL A 396 -26.85 -0.65 -15.25
N ASN A 397 -27.24 -0.41 -16.51
CA ASN A 397 -28.29 0.57 -16.80
C ASN A 397 -29.64 0.12 -16.24
N PRO A 398 -30.44 1.05 -15.67
CA PRO A 398 -31.79 0.74 -15.19
C PRO A 398 -32.70 0.09 -16.26
N GLU A 399 -32.50 0.40 -17.54
CA GLU A 399 -33.24 -0.21 -18.64
C GLU A 399 -32.93 -1.70 -18.84
N GLU A 400 -31.77 -2.18 -18.41
CA GLU A 400 -31.40 -3.60 -18.44
C GLU A 400 -32.04 -4.38 -17.28
N LEU A 401 -32.52 -3.67 -16.26
CA LEU A 401 -33.26 -4.23 -15.13
C LEU A 401 -34.75 -4.47 -15.47
N THR A 402 -35.29 -3.86 -16.54
CA THR A 402 -36.69 -4.00 -16.96
C THR A 402 -36.94 -5.29 -17.72
N GLY A 403 -37.61 -6.22 -17.09
CA GLY A 403 -38.09 -7.46 -17.70
C GLY A 403 -37.99 -8.71 -16.81
N TYR A 404 -37.10 -8.71 -15.87
CA TYR A 404 -36.93 -9.83 -14.94
C TYR A 404 -37.24 -9.44 -13.48
N ASP A 405 -37.02 -8.20 -13.13
CA ASP A 405 -37.15 -7.69 -11.76
C ASP A 405 -38.58 -7.24 -11.39
N GLU A 406 -39.42 -6.88 -12.35
CA GLU A 406 -40.83 -6.51 -12.07
C GLU A 406 -41.59 -7.66 -11.38
N SER A 407 -41.25 -8.92 -11.68
CA SER A 407 -41.90 -10.07 -11.05
C SER A 407 -41.32 -10.43 -9.67
N VAL A 408 -40.19 -9.90 -9.32
CA VAL A 408 -39.51 -10.13 -8.01
C VAL A 408 -39.83 -9.02 -7.04
N ASP A 409 -39.85 -7.74 -7.48
CA ASP A 409 -40.22 -6.59 -6.65
C ASP A 409 -41.67 -6.59 -6.21
N GLU A 410 -42.60 -7.16 -7.03
CA GLU A 410 -43.98 -7.32 -6.63
C GLU A 410 -44.20 -8.38 -5.54
N SER A 411 -43.19 -9.19 -5.20
CA SER A 411 -43.27 -10.25 -4.18
C SER A 411 -42.76 -9.87 -2.81
N PHE A 412 -42.21 -8.63 -2.62
CA PHE A 412 -41.74 -8.15 -1.33
C PHE A 412 -42.80 -7.25 -0.66
N PRO A 413 -43.15 -7.51 0.62
CA PRO A 413 -43.97 -6.56 1.36
C PRO A 413 -43.20 -5.27 1.59
N ALA A 414 -43.79 -4.17 1.16
CA ALA A 414 -43.31 -2.84 1.32
C ALA A 414 -43.03 -2.50 2.80
N SER A 415 -41.80 -2.56 3.22
CA SER A 415 -41.29 -1.87 4.39
C SER A 415 -39.80 -1.62 4.22
N ASP A 416 -39.49 -0.53 3.59
CA ASP A 416 -38.54 0.50 3.97
C ASP A 416 -38.31 1.43 2.78
N SER A 417 -38.53 2.71 3.04
CA SER A 417 -38.42 3.80 2.07
C SER A 417 -37.02 3.86 1.48
N PRO A 418 -36.86 4.15 0.18
CA PRO A 418 -35.57 4.44 -0.41
C PRO A 418 -34.98 5.65 0.30
N ALA A 419 -33.83 5.50 0.91
CA ALA A 419 -33.11 6.58 1.54
C ALA A 419 -32.76 7.63 0.48
N GLY A 420 -33.44 8.76 0.57
CA GLY A 420 -33.22 9.91 -0.29
C GLY A 420 -31.79 10.38 -0.22
N SER A 421 -31.29 10.80 -1.36
CA SER A 421 -30.06 11.53 -1.60
C SER A 421 -29.74 12.54 -0.49
N GLY A 422 -28.83 12.21 0.39
CA GLY A 422 -28.28 13.08 1.42
C GLY A 422 -27.05 12.45 1.99
N GLY A 423 -25.90 12.74 1.40
CA GLY A 423 -24.62 12.16 1.77
C GLY A 423 -24.26 12.41 3.23
N ASN A 424 -24.08 11.34 3.96
CA ASN A 424 -23.13 11.23 5.06
C ASN A 424 -22.73 9.76 5.11
N GLY A 425 -21.47 9.50 4.86
CA GLY A 425 -20.91 8.16 4.71
C GLY A 425 -20.86 7.37 6.02
N ASN A 426 -22.01 7.03 6.55
CA ASN A 426 -22.17 5.99 7.56
C ASN A 426 -23.04 4.89 6.92
N SER A 427 -22.43 4.03 6.12
CA SER A 427 -23.04 2.75 5.83
C SER A 427 -22.83 1.86 7.05
N GLU A 428 -23.91 1.50 7.72
CA GLU A 428 -23.92 0.40 8.68
C GLU A 428 -23.42 -0.89 7.98
N PRO A 429 -22.77 -1.82 8.70
CA PRO A 429 -22.39 -3.10 8.14
C PRO A 429 -23.67 -3.79 7.63
N HIS A 430 -23.67 -4.26 6.39
CA HIS A 430 -24.74 -5.10 5.90
C HIS A 430 -24.65 -6.44 6.62
N GLU A 431 -25.49 -6.63 7.65
CA GLU A 431 -25.79 -7.96 8.16
C GLU A 431 -26.56 -8.71 7.07
N TYR A 432 -25.89 -9.61 6.38
CA TYR A 432 -26.55 -10.59 5.54
C TYR A 432 -27.24 -11.61 6.47
N GLY A 433 -28.51 -11.36 6.79
CA GLY A 433 -29.31 -12.27 7.59
C GLY A 433 -29.51 -13.60 6.90
N GLU A 434 -29.75 -14.66 7.68
CA GLU A 434 -29.97 -16.05 7.21
C GLU A 434 -31.15 -16.23 6.25
N ASP A 435 -31.99 -15.22 6.01
CA ASP A 435 -33.25 -15.26 5.28
C ASP A 435 -33.29 -14.62 3.90
N VAL A 436 -32.14 -14.40 3.24
CA VAL A 436 -32.13 -13.82 1.89
C VAL A 436 -32.47 -14.87 0.82
N PRO A 437 -33.44 -14.62 -0.09
CA PRO A 437 -33.87 -15.59 -1.10
C PRO A 437 -32.72 -16.06 -1.98
N ARG A 438 -32.49 -17.36 -2.07
CA ARG A 438 -31.39 -18.01 -2.79
C ARG A 438 -31.44 -17.91 -4.31
N ASN A 439 -32.37 -17.16 -4.90
CA ASN A 439 -32.57 -17.05 -6.35
C ASN A 439 -32.91 -15.62 -6.80
N ILE A 440 -32.02 -14.65 -6.51
CA ILE A 440 -32.12 -13.34 -7.15
C ILE A 440 -31.64 -13.49 -8.59
N GLY A 441 -32.51 -13.20 -9.57
CA GLY A 441 -32.13 -13.05 -10.99
C GLY A 441 -31.13 -11.90 -11.14
N ARG A 442 -30.34 -11.93 -12.21
CA ARG A 442 -29.43 -10.84 -12.56
C ARG A 442 -29.64 -10.35 -13.98
N PRO A 443 -29.33 -9.09 -14.27
CA PRO A 443 -29.19 -8.61 -15.64
C PRO A 443 -28.17 -9.46 -16.39
N SER A 444 -28.42 -9.74 -17.66
CA SER A 444 -27.56 -10.54 -18.51
C SER A 444 -27.41 -9.87 -19.88
N LYS A 445 -26.17 -9.68 -20.32
CA LYS A 445 -25.84 -9.07 -21.60
C LYS A 445 -24.75 -9.90 -22.28
N LYS A 446 -25.14 -11.06 -22.74
CA LYS A 446 -24.25 -12.02 -23.38
C LYS A 446 -23.62 -11.43 -24.63
N THR A 447 -22.30 -11.30 -24.62
CA THR A 447 -21.51 -10.73 -25.70
C THR A 447 -20.54 -11.77 -26.23
N LYS A 448 -20.66 -12.03 -27.56
CA LYS A 448 -19.80 -12.96 -28.25
C LYS A 448 -18.52 -12.28 -28.71
N LEU A 449 -17.41 -12.99 -28.59
CA LEU A 449 -16.10 -12.56 -29.09
C LEU A 449 -15.31 -13.79 -29.58
N THR A 450 -14.28 -13.54 -30.37
CA THR A 450 -13.38 -14.60 -30.86
C THR A 450 -12.04 -14.48 -30.18
N LEU A 451 -11.61 -15.52 -29.49
CA LEU A 451 -10.28 -15.61 -28.86
C LEU A 451 -9.55 -16.82 -29.43
N ASP A 452 -8.35 -16.61 -29.94
CA ASP A 452 -7.50 -17.67 -30.55
C ASP A 452 -8.25 -18.51 -31.61
N GLY A 453 -9.16 -17.90 -32.34
CA GLY A 453 -9.98 -18.54 -33.38
C GLY A 453 -11.20 -19.30 -32.87
N ALA A 454 -11.45 -19.33 -31.56
CA ALA A 454 -12.63 -19.92 -30.96
C ALA A 454 -13.69 -18.86 -30.60
N GLU A 455 -14.97 -19.11 -30.90
CA GLU A 455 -16.06 -18.26 -30.43
C GLU A 455 -16.32 -18.53 -28.95
N VAL A 456 -16.28 -17.49 -28.13
CA VAL A 456 -16.60 -17.53 -26.70
C VAL A 456 -17.65 -16.46 -26.37
N GLU A 457 -18.30 -16.60 -25.23
CA GLU A 457 -19.33 -15.69 -24.77
C GLU A 457 -18.98 -15.22 -23.36
N ILE A 458 -19.00 -13.90 -23.12
CA ILE A 458 -18.86 -13.27 -21.81
C ILE A 458 -20.13 -12.50 -21.46
N ASP A 459 -20.34 -12.27 -20.16
CA ASP A 459 -21.49 -11.55 -19.64
C ASP A 459 -21.06 -10.68 -18.46
N HIS A 460 -21.97 -9.90 -17.88
CA HIS A 460 -21.74 -9.25 -16.59
C HIS A 460 -21.24 -10.26 -15.58
N GLY A 461 -20.22 -9.87 -14.80
CA GLY A 461 -19.57 -10.73 -13.82
C GLY A 461 -18.49 -11.65 -14.38
N ALA A 462 -18.20 -11.59 -15.69
CA ALA A 462 -17.04 -12.29 -16.24
C ALA A 462 -15.76 -11.82 -15.51
N VAL A 463 -14.97 -12.75 -14.99
CA VAL A 463 -13.65 -12.46 -14.44
C VAL A 463 -12.69 -12.23 -15.58
N THR A 464 -12.22 -11.00 -15.75
CA THR A 464 -11.32 -10.62 -16.85
C THR A 464 -9.87 -10.45 -16.38
N ILE A 465 -9.65 -10.26 -15.08
CA ILE A 465 -8.32 -10.33 -14.43
C ILE A 465 -8.39 -11.26 -13.22
N ALA A 466 -7.44 -12.19 -13.12
CA ALA A 466 -7.15 -12.98 -11.95
C ALA A 466 -5.65 -12.81 -11.61
N ALA A 467 -5.35 -12.08 -10.52
CA ALA A 467 -3.98 -11.67 -10.22
C ALA A 467 -3.51 -12.13 -8.83
N ILE A 468 -2.47 -12.95 -8.80
CA ILE A 468 -1.71 -13.22 -7.57
C ILE A 468 -0.66 -12.10 -7.48
N THR A 469 -0.87 -11.15 -6.56
CA THR A 469 -0.14 -9.87 -6.56
C THR A 469 -0.07 -9.25 -5.17
N SER A 470 0.82 -8.26 -4.99
CA SER A 470 0.94 -7.41 -3.81
C SER A 470 1.65 -8.03 -2.60
N CYS A 471 2.12 -7.17 -1.72
CA CYS A 471 2.78 -7.55 -0.46
C CYS A 471 1.85 -8.25 0.55
N THR A 472 0.53 -8.05 0.47
CA THR A 472 -0.42 -8.52 1.47
C THR A 472 -0.36 -10.04 1.65
N ASN A 473 -0.48 -10.79 0.57
CA ASN A 473 -0.54 -12.25 0.61
C ASN A 473 0.75 -12.94 0.17
N THR A 474 1.56 -12.30 -0.69
CA THR A 474 2.73 -12.95 -1.27
C THR A 474 3.89 -13.14 -0.28
N SER A 475 3.88 -12.42 0.84
CA SER A 475 4.80 -12.64 1.96
C SER A 475 4.48 -13.88 2.80
N ASN A 476 3.36 -14.56 2.51
CA ASN A 476 2.90 -15.71 3.26
C ASN A 476 3.05 -16.99 2.46
N PRO A 477 4.06 -17.83 2.75
CA PRO A 477 4.31 -19.05 2.00
C PRO A 477 3.13 -20.02 1.99
N SER A 478 2.37 -20.14 3.07
CA SER A 478 1.28 -21.11 3.16
C SER A 478 0.17 -20.81 2.15
N VAL A 479 -0.24 -19.55 1.99
CA VAL A 479 -1.27 -19.21 0.99
C VAL A 479 -0.73 -19.25 -0.43
N MET A 480 0.55 -18.98 -0.63
CA MET A 480 1.19 -19.05 -1.94
C MET A 480 1.33 -20.51 -2.39
N ILE A 481 1.87 -21.39 -1.56
CA ILE A 481 1.92 -22.84 -1.82
C ILE A 481 0.50 -23.39 -2.00
N GLY A 482 -0.46 -22.97 -1.18
CA GLY A 482 -1.87 -23.33 -1.35
C GLY A 482 -2.42 -22.99 -2.74
N ALA A 483 -2.11 -21.80 -3.27
CA ALA A 483 -2.51 -21.41 -4.63
C ALA A 483 -1.90 -22.32 -5.71
N ALA A 484 -0.62 -22.63 -5.59
CA ALA A 484 0.08 -23.50 -6.55
C ALA A 484 -0.40 -24.96 -6.46
N LEU A 485 -0.80 -25.43 -5.28
CA LEU A 485 -1.41 -26.74 -5.10
C LEU A 485 -2.82 -26.80 -5.71
N VAL A 486 -3.63 -25.74 -5.59
CA VAL A 486 -4.91 -25.64 -6.32
C VAL A 486 -4.66 -25.72 -7.83
N ALA A 487 -3.65 -24.98 -8.34
CA ALA A 487 -3.28 -25.04 -9.75
C ALA A 487 -2.86 -26.47 -10.17
N LYS A 488 -2.03 -27.13 -9.39
CA LYS A 488 -1.58 -28.50 -9.62
C LYS A 488 -2.75 -29.46 -9.72
N LYS A 489 -3.59 -29.52 -8.68
CA LYS A 489 -4.75 -30.44 -8.62
C LYS A 489 -5.76 -30.15 -9.74
N ALA A 490 -5.96 -28.87 -10.12
CA ALA A 490 -6.82 -28.49 -11.22
C ALA A 490 -6.27 -28.99 -12.57
N VAL A 491 -5.01 -28.75 -12.84
CA VAL A 491 -4.33 -29.21 -14.07
C VAL A 491 -4.32 -30.73 -14.17
N GLU A 492 -4.05 -31.44 -13.08
CA GLU A 492 -4.09 -32.92 -13.04
C GLU A 492 -5.50 -33.46 -13.31
N LYS A 493 -6.54 -32.69 -13.07
CA LYS A 493 -7.93 -33.00 -13.43
C LYS A 493 -8.34 -32.51 -14.84
N GLY A 494 -7.40 -31.95 -15.60
CA GLY A 494 -7.66 -31.46 -16.95
C GLY A 494 -8.34 -30.08 -17.01
N LEU A 495 -8.45 -29.35 -15.89
CA LEU A 495 -9.00 -28.00 -15.90
C LEU A 495 -8.00 -27.00 -16.49
N THR A 496 -8.55 -25.99 -17.16
CA THR A 496 -7.82 -24.83 -17.68
C THR A 496 -8.53 -23.54 -17.26
N ARG A 497 -7.78 -22.42 -17.21
CA ARG A 497 -8.43 -21.11 -17.04
C ARG A 497 -9.35 -20.80 -18.19
N LYS A 498 -10.35 -19.95 -17.99
CA LYS A 498 -11.18 -19.47 -19.10
C LYS A 498 -10.36 -18.57 -20.01
N PRO A 499 -10.55 -18.64 -21.35
CA PRO A 499 -9.71 -17.94 -22.32
C PRO A 499 -9.78 -16.41 -22.20
N TRP A 500 -10.87 -15.84 -21.69
CA TRP A 500 -11.01 -14.39 -21.48
C TRP A 500 -10.38 -13.87 -20.20
N VAL A 501 -9.83 -14.73 -19.33
CA VAL A 501 -9.21 -14.34 -18.08
C VAL A 501 -7.73 -14.07 -18.29
N LYS A 502 -7.30 -12.83 -18.06
CA LYS A 502 -5.90 -12.47 -17.91
C LYS A 502 -5.41 -12.92 -16.54
N THR A 503 -4.44 -13.85 -16.52
CA THR A 503 -3.82 -14.33 -15.30
C THR A 503 -2.41 -13.78 -15.15
N THR A 504 -2.02 -13.39 -13.93
CA THR A 504 -0.69 -12.85 -13.64
C THR A 504 -0.18 -13.31 -12.28
N LEU A 505 1.13 -13.52 -12.18
CA LEU A 505 1.86 -13.74 -10.94
C LEU A 505 2.90 -12.63 -10.76
N ALA A 506 2.73 -11.81 -9.73
CA ALA A 506 3.66 -10.75 -9.37
C ALA A 506 3.96 -10.84 -7.87
N PRO A 507 4.89 -11.71 -7.45
CA PRO A 507 5.19 -11.93 -6.05
C PRO A 507 6.01 -10.78 -5.46
N GLY A 508 6.03 -10.70 -4.15
CA GLY A 508 6.70 -9.64 -3.41
C GLY A 508 8.20 -9.83 -3.21
N SER A 509 8.75 -11.01 -3.52
CA SER A 509 10.19 -11.24 -3.52
C SER A 509 10.57 -12.42 -4.42
N LYS A 510 11.86 -12.51 -4.77
CA LYS A 510 12.42 -13.63 -5.55
C LYS A 510 12.28 -14.96 -4.82
N VAL A 511 12.32 -14.95 -3.49
CA VAL A 511 12.17 -16.16 -2.66
C VAL A 511 10.90 -16.93 -3.00
N VAL A 512 9.82 -16.22 -3.39
CA VAL A 512 8.58 -16.88 -3.80
C VAL A 512 8.76 -17.72 -5.06
N SER A 513 9.45 -17.21 -6.06
CA SER A 513 9.77 -17.97 -7.27
C SER A 513 10.69 -19.14 -6.96
N ASP A 514 11.69 -18.92 -6.10
CA ASP A 514 12.67 -19.95 -5.73
C ASP A 514 11.99 -21.16 -5.05
N TYR A 515 11.08 -20.95 -4.10
CA TYR A 515 10.38 -22.08 -3.48
C TYR A 515 9.34 -22.73 -4.41
N TYR A 516 8.73 -22.00 -5.34
CA TYR A 516 7.87 -22.59 -6.36
C TYR A 516 8.67 -23.53 -7.30
N ASP A 517 9.85 -23.10 -7.72
CA ASP A 517 10.75 -23.92 -8.55
C ASP A 517 11.27 -25.13 -7.78
N ARG A 518 11.71 -24.94 -6.52
CA ARG A 518 12.20 -26.03 -5.67
C ARG A 518 11.12 -27.08 -5.37
N SER A 519 9.88 -26.64 -5.18
CA SER A 519 8.73 -27.54 -4.97
C SER A 519 8.17 -28.15 -6.25
N GLY A 520 8.66 -27.73 -7.43
CA GLY A 520 8.16 -28.18 -8.74
C GLY A 520 6.74 -27.73 -9.06
N LEU A 521 6.26 -26.66 -8.46
CA LEU A 521 4.89 -26.14 -8.63
C LEU A 521 4.75 -25.12 -9.76
N THR A 522 5.83 -24.45 -10.17
CA THR A 522 5.86 -23.45 -11.26
C THR A 522 5.18 -23.94 -12.54
N PRO A 523 5.42 -25.18 -13.05
CA PRO A 523 4.82 -25.64 -14.31
C PRO A 523 3.29 -25.74 -14.29
N TYR A 524 2.67 -25.90 -13.12
CA TYR A 524 1.22 -25.96 -12.99
C TYR A 524 0.60 -24.56 -13.00
N LEU A 525 1.25 -23.58 -12.36
CA LEU A 525 0.86 -22.17 -12.45
C LEU A 525 0.98 -21.67 -13.89
N ASP A 526 2.08 -21.96 -14.57
CA ASP A 526 2.33 -21.60 -15.97
C ASP A 526 1.27 -22.16 -16.92
N LYS A 527 0.84 -23.42 -16.72
CA LYS A 527 -0.23 -24.04 -17.52
C LYS A 527 -1.56 -23.31 -17.39
N LEU A 528 -1.83 -22.67 -16.25
CA LEU A 528 -3.00 -21.81 -16.04
C LEU A 528 -2.74 -20.35 -16.42
N GLY A 529 -1.56 -20.05 -17.00
CA GLY A 529 -1.17 -18.71 -17.42
C GLY A 529 -0.76 -17.77 -16.30
N PHE A 530 -0.59 -18.26 -15.06
CA PHE A 530 0.00 -17.50 -13.95
C PHE A 530 1.52 -17.44 -14.08
N ASN A 531 2.00 -16.96 -15.23
CA ASN A 531 3.41 -16.72 -15.45
C ASN A 531 3.87 -15.51 -14.64
N LEU A 532 5.14 -15.54 -14.23
CA LEU A 532 5.78 -14.41 -13.58
C LEU A 532 5.80 -13.20 -14.53
N VAL A 533 5.26 -12.05 -14.07
CA VAL A 533 5.21 -10.80 -14.86
C VAL A 533 6.13 -9.71 -14.31
N GLY A 534 6.57 -9.82 -13.07
CA GLY A 534 7.45 -8.88 -12.38
C GLY A 534 7.50 -9.13 -10.88
N TYR A 535 8.49 -8.55 -10.21
CA TYR A 535 8.56 -8.44 -8.77
C TYR A 535 8.25 -7.00 -8.39
N GLY A 536 7.06 -6.74 -7.87
CA GLY A 536 6.66 -5.37 -7.56
C GLY A 536 5.16 -5.21 -7.33
N CYS A 537 4.76 -4.01 -6.98
CA CYS A 537 3.39 -3.64 -6.78
C CYS A 537 2.74 -3.41 -8.16
N THR A 538 1.98 -4.40 -8.65
CA THR A 538 1.38 -4.35 -10.00
C THR A 538 -0.11 -4.04 -9.96
N THR A 539 -0.96 -5.04 -9.87
CA THR A 539 -2.42 -4.90 -10.08
C THR A 539 -3.07 -3.94 -9.09
N CYS A 540 -2.76 -3.99 -7.80
CA CYS A 540 -3.42 -3.13 -6.80
C CYS A 540 -3.03 -1.63 -6.87
N ILE A 541 -1.96 -1.26 -7.58
CA ILE A 541 -1.55 0.13 -7.82
C ILE A 541 -2.01 0.66 -9.18
N GLY A 542 -2.59 -0.17 -10.04
CA GLY A 542 -3.01 0.21 -11.38
C GLY A 542 -2.03 -0.17 -12.48
N ASN A 543 -1.02 -0.98 -12.18
CA ASN A 543 -0.04 -1.51 -13.11
C ASN A 543 -0.42 -2.90 -13.65
N SER A 544 -1.72 -3.22 -13.67
CA SER A 544 -2.21 -4.49 -14.23
C SER A 544 -1.96 -4.64 -15.73
N GLY A 545 -1.59 -3.56 -16.42
CA GLY A 545 -1.50 -3.54 -17.88
C GLY A 545 -2.87 -3.66 -18.57
N PRO A 546 -2.91 -3.76 -19.92
CA PRO A 546 -4.14 -3.86 -20.68
C PRO A 546 -4.83 -5.21 -20.47
N LEU A 547 -6.14 -5.26 -20.67
CA LEU A 547 -6.86 -6.53 -20.88
C LEU A 547 -6.43 -7.18 -22.20
N ILE A 548 -6.84 -8.42 -22.42
CA ILE A 548 -6.82 -9.07 -23.74
C ILE A 548 -7.58 -8.14 -24.70
N PRO A 549 -7.00 -7.74 -25.85
CA PRO A 549 -7.58 -6.69 -26.71
C PRO A 549 -9.03 -6.95 -27.11
N GLU A 550 -9.37 -8.18 -27.46
CA GLU A 550 -10.72 -8.58 -27.87
C GLU A 550 -11.70 -8.51 -26.69
N VAL A 551 -11.23 -8.83 -25.49
CA VAL A 551 -12.02 -8.70 -24.26
C VAL A 551 -12.25 -7.23 -23.92
N SER A 552 -11.22 -6.39 -24.00
CA SER A 552 -11.35 -4.94 -23.77
C SER A 552 -12.34 -4.32 -24.76
N ALA A 553 -12.27 -4.69 -26.07
CA ALA A 553 -13.21 -4.21 -27.07
C ALA A 553 -14.66 -4.63 -26.74
N ALA A 554 -14.89 -5.91 -26.45
CA ALA A 554 -16.21 -6.42 -26.09
C ALA A 554 -16.80 -5.77 -24.84
N VAL A 555 -15.98 -5.55 -23.82
CA VAL A 555 -16.37 -4.89 -22.55
C VAL A 555 -16.81 -3.45 -22.81
N ASN A 556 -16.03 -2.69 -23.60
CA ASN A 556 -16.32 -1.28 -23.86
C ASN A 556 -17.51 -1.11 -24.84
N GLU A 557 -17.61 -1.93 -25.89
CA GLU A 557 -18.69 -1.85 -26.88
C GLU A 557 -20.05 -2.25 -26.27
N SER A 558 -20.04 -3.23 -25.38
CA SER A 558 -21.27 -3.72 -24.73
C SER A 558 -21.52 -3.12 -23.35
N ASP A 559 -20.65 -2.24 -22.87
CA ASP A 559 -20.72 -1.64 -21.50
C ASP A 559 -20.88 -2.70 -20.39
N LEU A 560 -20.09 -3.78 -20.46
CA LEU A 560 -20.19 -4.88 -19.51
C LEU A 560 -19.64 -4.49 -18.12
N ALA A 561 -20.30 -4.92 -17.08
CA ALA A 561 -19.76 -4.88 -15.72
C ALA A 561 -18.94 -6.15 -15.45
N VAL A 562 -17.68 -6.15 -15.85
CA VAL A 562 -16.74 -7.26 -15.66
C VAL A 562 -15.96 -7.11 -14.35
N VAL A 563 -15.29 -8.18 -13.95
CA VAL A 563 -14.72 -8.35 -12.62
C VAL A 563 -13.21 -8.58 -12.67
N SER A 564 -12.50 -8.03 -11.69
CA SER A 564 -11.16 -8.51 -11.31
C SER A 564 -11.20 -9.24 -9.96
N VAL A 565 -10.43 -10.33 -9.85
CA VAL A 565 -10.18 -11.03 -8.58
C VAL A 565 -8.67 -10.99 -8.32
N LEU A 566 -8.26 -10.41 -7.21
CA LEU A 566 -6.84 -10.21 -6.91
C LEU A 566 -6.52 -10.48 -5.43
N SER A 567 -5.32 -10.97 -5.17
CA SER A 567 -4.83 -11.22 -3.81
C SER A 567 -4.20 -9.97 -3.16
N GLY A 568 -4.61 -8.79 -3.58
CA GLY A 568 -4.09 -7.52 -3.11
C GLY A 568 -4.76 -6.99 -1.84
N ASN A 569 -4.49 -5.72 -1.53
CA ASN A 569 -5.05 -4.99 -0.39
C ASN A 569 -6.03 -3.89 -0.79
N ARG A 570 -6.16 -3.57 -2.07
CA ARG A 570 -7.04 -2.53 -2.61
C ARG A 570 -7.78 -3.00 -3.84
N ASN A 571 -9.04 -2.61 -3.91
CA ASN A 571 -9.96 -2.98 -4.99
C ASN A 571 -10.78 -1.79 -5.49
N PHE A 572 -10.19 -0.59 -5.48
CA PHE A 572 -10.90 0.62 -5.90
C PHE A 572 -11.17 0.64 -7.40
N GLU A 573 -12.41 0.98 -7.77
CA GLU A 573 -12.81 1.18 -9.16
C GLU A 573 -11.94 2.24 -9.87
N GLY A 574 -11.63 2.00 -11.14
CA GLY A 574 -10.77 2.88 -11.94
C GLY A 574 -9.29 2.88 -11.55
N ARG A 575 -8.92 2.16 -10.48
CA ARG A 575 -7.53 2.00 -10.05
C ARG A 575 -6.91 0.71 -10.56
N ILE A 576 -7.63 -0.41 -10.45
CA ILE A 576 -7.11 -1.73 -10.82
C ILE A 576 -6.90 -1.82 -12.33
N ASN A 577 -7.93 -1.49 -13.09
CA ASN A 577 -7.91 -1.40 -14.54
C ASN A 577 -9.05 -0.47 -15.01
N PRO A 578 -8.86 0.37 -16.04
CA PRO A 578 -9.90 1.31 -16.50
C PRO A 578 -11.15 0.64 -17.07
N ASP A 579 -11.04 -0.57 -17.60
CA ASP A 579 -12.17 -1.30 -18.24
C ASP A 579 -12.96 -2.13 -17.22
N ILE A 580 -12.52 -2.22 -15.96
CA ILE A 580 -13.13 -3.08 -14.94
C ILE A 580 -13.86 -2.25 -13.90
N LYS A 581 -15.15 -2.53 -13.73
CA LYS A 581 -16.02 -1.82 -12.79
C LYS A 581 -16.02 -2.45 -11.39
N MET A 582 -15.96 -3.76 -11.28
CA MET A 582 -16.11 -4.50 -10.02
C MET A 582 -14.83 -5.24 -9.65
N ASN A 583 -14.32 -5.05 -8.42
CA ASN A 583 -13.03 -5.59 -8.04
C ASN A 583 -13.13 -6.31 -6.68
N TYR A 584 -12.66 -7.57 -6.63
CA TYR A 584 -12.73 -8.39 -5.42
C TYR A 584 -11.35 -8.80 -4.93
N LEU A 585 -11.14 -8.65 -3.62
CA LEU A 585 -9.98 -9.20 -2.92
C LEU A 585 -10.28 -10.64 -2.51
N ALA A 586 -9.35 -11.53 -2.75
CA ALA A 586 -9.45 -12.94 -2.41
C ALA A 586 -8.08 -13.52 -2.04
N SER A 587 -8.06 -14.65 -1.34
CA SER A 587 -6.81 -15.37 -1.11
C SER A 587 -6.20 -15.88 -2.44
N PRO A 588 -4.86 -16.03 -2.53
CA PRO A 588 -4.23 -16.58 -3.73
C PRO A 588 -4.85 -17.89 -4.24
N PRO A 589 -5.19 -18.88 -3.39
CA PRO A 589 -5.91 -20.08 -3.86
C PRO A 589 -7.27 -19.78 -4.50
N LEU A 590 -8.03 -18.84 -3.94
CA LEU A 590 -9.32 -18.42 -4.52
C LEU A 590 -9.16 -17.64 -5.82
N VAL A 591 -8.07 -16.86 -5.98
CA VAL A 591 -7.74 -16.22 -7.28
C VAL A 591 -7.59 -17.27 -8.37
N VAL A 592 -6.89 -18.36 -8.10
CA VAL A 592 -6.78 -19.49 -9.05
C VAL A 592 -8.15 -20.11 -9.33
N ALA A 593 -8.94 -20.36 -8.30
CA ALA A 593 -10.27 -20.96 -8.43
C ALA A 593 -11.22 -20.09 -9.29
N TYR A 594 -11.21 -18.76 -9.09
CA TYR A 594 -12.01 -17.84 -9.91
C TYR A 594 -11.50 -17.71 -11.36
N ALA A 595 -10.19 -17.89 -11.61
CA ALA A 595 -9.67 -17.99 -12.98
C ALA A 595 -10.19 -19.22 -13.72
N LEU A 596 -10.34 -20.35 -13.01
CA LEU A 596 -10.93 -21.58 -13.55
C LEU A 596 -12.43 -21.42 -13.80
N ALA A 597 -13.16 -20.82 -12.87
CA ALA A 597 -14.59 -20.56 -12.99
C ALA A 597 -14.90 -19.51 -14.08
N GLY A 598 -14.10 -18.45 -14.17
CA GLY A 598 -14.22 -17.37 -15.16
C GLY A 598 -15.38 -16.41 -14.93
N SER A 599 -16.10 -16.52 -13.82
CA SER A 599 -17.24 -15.68 -13.48
C SER A 599 -17.36 -15.52 -11.96
N MET A 600 -17.80 -14.34 -11.53
CA MET A 600 -18.21 -14.09 -10.15
C MET A 600 -19.65 -14.59 -9.88
N ASP A 601 -20.46 -14.79 -10.92
CA ASP A 601 -21.82 -15.33 -10.82
C ASP A 601 -21.83 -16.86 -10.65
N ILE A 602 -21.06 -17.32 -9.68
CA ILE A 602 -20.93 -18.74 -9.30
C ILE A 602 -20.96 -18.89 -7.78
N ASP A 603 -21.71 -19.83 -7.28
CA ASP A 603 -21.49 -20.33 -5.93
C ASP A 603 -20.32 -21.31 -5.96
N ILE A 604 -19.11 -20.77 -5.76
CA ILE A 604 -17.86 -21.51 -5.88
C ILE A 604 -17.76 -22.66 -4.87
N THR A 605 -18.59 -22.66 -3.81
CA THR A 605 -18.62 -23.69 -2.78
C THR A 605 -19.43 -24.91 -3.17
N THR A 606 -20.42 -24.74 -4.06
CA THR A 606 -21.39 -25.81 -4.42
C THR A 606 -21.50 -26.08 -5.93
N GLU A 607 -21.08 -25.11 -6.77
CA GLU A 607 -21.13 -25.29 -8.23
C GLU A 607 -19.76 -25.72 -8.77
N PRO A 608 -19.70 -26.46 -9.90
CA PRO A 608 -18.45 -26.93 -10.44
C PRO A 608 -17.62 -25.79 -11.06
N LEU A 609 -16.29 -25.82 -10.86
CA LEU A 609 -15.32 -24.93 -11.53
C LEU A 609 -15.19 -25.23 -13.03
N GLY A 610 -15.46 -26.48 -13.42
CA GLY A 610 -15.36 -26.98 -14.77
C GLY A 610 -15.63 -28.49 -14.82
N THR A 611 -15.20 -29.11 -15.92
CA THR A 611 -15.32 -30.55 -16.10
C THR A 611 -13.95 -31.16 -16.40
N ASP A 612 -13.73 -32.40 -15.92
CA ASP A 612 -12.55 -33.19 -16.26
C ASP A 612 -12.57 -33.68 -17.72
N GLU A 613 -11.51 -34.33 -18.16
CA GLU A 613 -11.41 -34.92 -19.51
C GLU A 613 -12.50 -35.98 -19.80
N ALA A 614 -13.06 -36.61 -18.79
CA ALA A 614 -14.15 -37.58 -18.90
C ALA A 614 -15.54 -36.91 -18.89
N GLY A 615 -15.62 -35.60 -18.71
CA GLY A 615 -16.86 -34.83 -18.63
C GLY A 615 -17.51 -34.81 -17.24
N ASN A 616 -16.83 -35.25 -16.19
CA ASN A 616 -17.34 -35.18 -14.82
C ASN A 616 -17.12 -33.76 -14.24
N PRO A 617 -18.08 -33.26 -13.44
CA PRO A 617 -17.92 -31.95 -12.81
C PRO A 617 -16.80 -31.99 -11.73
N VAL A 618 -15.96 -30.95 -11.72
CA VAL A 618 -14.89 -30.75 -10.74
C VAL A 618 -15.24 -29.54 -9.87
N TYR A 619 -15.28 -29.74 -8.57
CA TYR A 619 -15.65 -28.74 -7.57
C TYR A 619 -14.42 -28.17 -6.83
N LEU A 620 -14.59 -27.06 -6.15
CA LEU A 620 -13.53 -26.44 -5.35
C LEU A 620 -12.90 -27.42 -4.35
N LYS A 621 -13.73 -28.19 -3.64
CA LYS A 621 -13.28 -29.23 -2.68
C LYS A 621 -12.38 -30.30 -3.28
N ASP A 622 -12.49 -30.55 -4.60
CA ASP A 622 -11.72 -31.59 -5.29
C ASP A 622 -10.29 -31.13 -5.64
N VAL A 623 -10.06 -29.83 -5.57
CA VAL A 623 -8.77 -29.19 -5.89
C VAL A 623 -8.19 -28.41 -4.71
N TRP A 624 -8.93 -28.22 -3.62
CA TRP A 624 -8.45 -27.51 -2.43
C TRP A 624 -7.43 -28.38 -1.69
N PRO A 625 -6.24 -27.82 -1.32
CA PRO A 625 -5.24 -28.59 -0.58
C PRO A 625 -5.63 -28.69 0.90
N THR A 626 -5.18 -29.73 1.55
CA THR A 626 -5.19 -29.86 3.01
C THR A 626 -4.05 -29.06 3.63
N GLU A 627 -4.18 -28.68 4.91
CA GLU A 627 -3.13 -28.01 5.66
C GLU A 627 -1.84 -28.87 5.69
N ALA A 628 -1.97 -30.16 5.90
CA ALA A 628 -0.84 -31.09 5.90
C ALA A 628 -0.05 -31.10 4.56
N GLU A 629 -0.73 -31.02 3.42
CA GLU A 629 -0.07 -30.91 2.10
C GLU A 629 0.70 -29.60 1.95
N ILE A 630 0.15 -28.49 2.47
CA ILE A 630 0.82 -27.20 2.46
C ILE A 630 2.06 -27.22 3.36
N ASP A 631 1.91 -27.71 4.59
CA ASP A 631 2.99 -27.74 5.59
C ASP A 631 4.15 -28.64 5.14
N GLU A 632 3.87 -29.77 4.52
CA GLU A 632 4.90 -30.66 3.97
C GLU A 632 5.74 -29.94 2.92
N ILE A 633 5.12 -29.19 2.02
CA ILE A 633 5.85 -28.45 0.97
C ILE A 633 6.59 -27.26 1.58
N VAL A 634 5.97 -26.49 2.47
CA VAL A 634 6.63 -25.39 3.17
C VAL A 634 7.88 -25.89 3.89
N ALA A 635 7.75 -26.95 4.68
CA ALA A 635 8.89 -27.52 5.42
C ALA A 635 10.00 -28.09 4.54
N SER A 636 9.66 -28.64 3.37
CA SER A 636 10.65 -29.25 2.46
C SER A 636 11.28 -28.29 1.45
N SER A 637 10.62 -27.16 1.16
CA SER A 637 11.01 -26.28 0.05
C SER A 637 11.52 -24.91 0.49
N ILE A 638 11.28 -24.49 1.74
CA ILE A 638 11.66 -23.17 2.22
C ILE A 638 12.70 -23.28 3.33
N GLY A 639 13.83 -22.60 3.15
CA GLY A 639 14.93 -22.57 4.12
C GLY A 639 15.62 -21.20 4.14
N ALA A 640 16.40 -20.96 5.20
CA ALA A 640 17.10 -19.70 5.41
C ALA A 640 18.11 -19.36 4.29
N GLU A 641 18.67 -20.38 3.66
CA GLU A 641 19.61 -20.21 2.55
C GLU A 641 18.99 -19.41 1.39
N MET A 642 17.71 -19.60 1.07
CA MET A 642 17.03 -18.89 -0.01
C MET A 642 17.02 -17.39 0.23
N PHE A 643 16.70 -17.00 1.46
CA PHE A 643 16.70 -15.58 1.85
C PHE A 643 18.11 -15.01 1.85
N THR A 644 19.10 -15.77 2.39
CA THR A 644 20.49 -15.35 2.42
C THR A 644 21.06 -15.17 1.01
N GLU A 645 20.74 -16.06 0.08
CA GLU A 645 21.17 -15.97 -1.32
C GLU A 645 20.46 -14.82 -2.06
N SER A 646 19.15 -14.72 -1.93
CA SER A 646 18.35 -13.66 -2.60
C SER A 646 18.70 -12.26 -2.12
N TYR A 647 19.13 -12.10 -0.87
CA TYR A 647 19.45 -10.80 -0.26
C TYR A 647 20.95 -10.60 0.03
N ALA A 648 21.83 -11.45 -0.48
CA ALA A 648 23.28 -11.36 -0.23
C ALA A 648 23.87 -9.97 -0.49
N ASP A 649 23.43 -9.31 -1.56
CA ASP A 649 23.69 -7.91 -1.86
C ASP A 649 22.45 -7.24 -2.48
N VAL A 650 21.50 -6.92 -1.62
CA VAL A 650 20.21 -6.36 -2.02
C VAL A 650 20.31 -5.02 -2.76
N PHE A 651 21.42 -4.32 -2.63
CA PHE A 651 21.67 -3.01 -3.24
C PHE A 651 22.47 -3.08 -4.55
N ALA A 652 23.06 -4.22 -4.91
CA ALA A 652 23.88 -4.37 -6.12
C ALA A 652 23.09 -4.29 -7.42
N GLY A 653 21.89 -4.89 -7.44
CA GLY A 653 21.06 -4.97 -8.64
C GLY A 653 21.57 -5.90 -9.73
N ASP A 654 20.78 -5.98 -10.80
CA ASP A 654 21.10 -6.75 -11.99
C ASP A 654 22.12 -6.05 -12.91
N GLN A 655 22.48 -6.70 -14.01
CA GLN A 655 23.42 -6.15 -14.99
C GLN A 655 22.87 -4.87 -15.66
N GLN A 656 21.55 -4.76 -15.85
CA GLN A 656 20.95 -3.56 -16.43
C GLN A 656 21.09 -2.36 -15.50
N TRP A 657 20.82 -2.55 -14.19
CA TRP A 657 21.04 -1.52 -13.17
C TRP A 657 22.51 -1.10 -13.07
N GLN A 658 23.42 -2.06 -13.01
CA GLN A 658 24.87 -1.79 -12.89
C GLN A 658 25.46 -1.08 -14.10
N SER A 659 24.89 -1.29 -15.30
CA SER A 659 25.36 -0.67 -16.54
C SER A 659 24.77 0.71 -16.82
N LEU A 660 23.82 1.20 -16.01
CA LEU A 660 23.28 2.54 -16.17
C LEU A 660 24.39 3.58 -15.98
N PRO A 661 24.55 4.56 -16.89
CA PRO A 661 25.45 5.68 -16.70
C PRO A 661 25.07 6.43 -15.42
N THR A 662 26.03 6.64 -14.55
CA THR A 662 25.79 7.34 -13.28
C THR A 662 26.53 8.67 -13.33
N PRO A 663 25.82 9.82 -13.24
CA PRO A 663 26.49 11.12 -13.09
C PRO A 663 27.34 11.13 -11.82
N GLU A 664 28.46 11.85 -11.88
CA GLU A 664 29.40 12.00 -10.74
C GLU A 664 29.25 13.40 -10.16
N GLY A 665 29.54 13.55 -8.87
CA GLY A 665 29.59 14.84 -8.16
C GLY A 665 28.51 15.03 -7.11
N ASP A 666 28.69 16.07 -6.30
CA ASP A 666 27.82 16.39 -5.16
C ASP A 666 26.49 17.04 -5.56
N THR A 667 26.40 17.60 -6.76
CA THR A 667 25.19 18.19 -7.35
C THR A 667 24.78 17.39 -8.59
N PHE A 668 23.47 17.30 -8.84
CA PHE A 668 22.95 16.60 -10.02
C PHE A 668 22.98 17.49 -11.26
N GLU A 669 23.40 16.96 -12.39
CA GLU A 669 23.36 17.65 -13.67
C GLU A 669 21.98 17.46 -14.30
N TRP A 670 21.13 18.50 -14.24
CA TRP A 670 19.76 18.46 -14.70
C TRP A 670 19.68 18.58 -16.22
N ASP A 671 18.94 17.67 -16.86
CA ASP A 671 18.56 17.80 -18.26
C ASP A 671 17.24 18.60 -18.37
N ALA A 672 17.31 19.80 -18.92
CA ALA A 672 16.14 20.66 -19.13
C ALA A 672 15.12 20.06 -20.13
N SER A 673 15.50 19.07 -20.95
CA SER A 673 14.62 18.39 -21.88
C SER A 673 13.94 17.16 -21.26
N SER A 674 14.38 16.70 -20.08
CA SER A 674 13.82 15.53 -19.41
C SER A 674 12.33 15.71 -19.14
N THR A 675 11.57 14.64 -19.39
CA THR A 675 10.15 14.53 -19.05
C THR A 675 9.89 13.66 -17.82
N TYR A 676 10.97 13.17 -17.16
CA TYR A 676 10.90 12.35 -15.94
C TYR A 676 11.46 13.03 -14.71
N VAL A 677 12.63 13.67 -14.80
CA VAL A 677 13.33 14.29 -13.68
C VAL A 677 13.71 15.72 -14.06
N ARG A 678 13.10 16.70 -13.39
CA ARG A 678 13.32 18.12 -13.65
C ARG A 678 13.59 18.89 -12.38
N LYS A 679 14.53 19.85 -12.45
CA LYS A 679 14.79 20.77 -11.34
C LYS A 679 13.53 21.59 -11.02
N PRO A 680 12.98 21.48 -9.82
CA PRO A 680 11.86 22.33 -9.43
C PRO A 680 12.31 23.76 -9.08
N PRO A 681 11.43 24.76 -9.28
CA PRO A 681 11.79 26.18 -9.13
C PRO A 681 11.69 26.69 -7.67
N TYR A 682 11.73 25.81 -6.65
CA TYR A 682 11.42 26.18 -5.26
C TYR A 682 12.35 27.22 -4.66
N PHE A 683 13.62 27.21 -5.07
CA PHE A 683 14.67 28.09 -4.55
C PHE A 683 15.05 29.20 -5.53
N GLU A 684 14.36 29.33 -6.68
CA GLU A 684 14.62 30.42 -7.61
C GLU A 684 14.24 31.76 -7.00
N GLY A 685 15.21 32.69 -6.95
CA GLY A 685 15.02 34.01 -6.37
C GLY A 685 14.84 33.99 -4.83
N MET A 686 15.19 32.92 -4.15
CA MET A 686 15.13 32.84 -2.69
C MET A 686 16.18 33.82 -2.10
N PRO A 687 15.78 34.78 -1.26
CA PRO A 687 16.72 35.69 -0.60
C PRO A 687 17.53 34.97 0.49
N ALA A 688 18.73 35.44 0.77
CA ALA A 688 19.58 34.91 1.84
C ALA A 688 18.96 35.10 3.23
N ASP A 689 18.26 36.22 3.44
CA ASP A 689 17.55 36.52 4.69
C ASP A 689 16.05 36.23 4.57
N PRO A 690 15.39 35.71 5.62
CA PRO A 690 13.95 35.49 5.60
C PRO A 690 13.17 36.79 5.37
N VAL A 691 12.18 36.73 4.46
CA VAL A 691 11.26 37.86 4.26
C VAL A 691 10.17 37.86 5.33
N PRO A 692 9.73 39.04 5.82
CA PRO A 692 8.64 39.12 6.78
C PRO A 692 7.35 38.59 6.21
N VAL A 693 6.50 38.00 7.06
CA VAL A 693 5.15 37.56 6.72
C VAL A 693 4.28 38.78 6.41
N THR A 694 3.54 38.73 5.32
CA THR A 694 2.64 39.81 4.90
C THR A 694 1.22 39.27 4.70
N ASP A 695 0.23 40.15 4.85
CA ASP A 695 -1.16 39.83 4.57
C ASP A 695 -1.37 39.43 3.11
N ILE A 696 -2.26 38.47 2.88
CA ILE A 696 -2.71 38.08 1.54
C ILE A 696 -3.93 38.93 1.18
N SER A 697 -3.81 39.73 0.13
CA SER A 697 -4.87 40.60 -0.35
C SER A 697 -5.29 40.27 -1.78
N GLY A 698 -6.58 40.37 -2.08
CA GLY A 698 -7.12 40.20 -3.43
C GLY A 698 -7.12 38.76 -3.94
N ALA A 699 -6.89 37.76 -3.08
CA ALA A 699 -6.86 36.36 -3.49
C ALA A 699 -8.21 35.89 -4.05
N ARG A 700 -8.16 35.01 -5.04
CA ARG A 700 -9.33 34.35 -5.63
C ARG A 700 -9.37 32.88 -5.22
N VAL A 701 -10.58 32.37 -5.06
CA VAL A 701 -10.82 30.95 -4.77
C VAL A 701 -10.68 30.16 -6.07
N LEU A 702 -9.65 29.33 -6.18
CA LEU A 702 -9.45 28.44 -7.32
C LEU A 702 -10.36 27.22 -7.22
N LEU A 703 -10.49 26.66 -6.01
CA LEU A 703 -11.29 25.46 -5.73
C LEU A 703 -12.07 25.65 -4.42
N LYS A 704 -13.34 25.23 -4.42
CA LYS A 704 -14.16 25.08 -3.24
C LYS A 704 -14.61 23.64 -3.14
N LEU A 705 -13.99 22.90 -2.21
CA LEU A 705 -14.12 21.44 -2.06
C LEU A 705 -14.87 21.10 -0.77
N GLY A 706 -15.29 19.85 -0.65
CA GLY A 706 -15.91 19.31 0.57
C GLY A 706 -14.87 18.73 1.54
N ASP A 707 -15.36 17.87 2.44
CA ASP A 707 -14.56 17.12 3.39
C ASP A 707 -13.81 15.96 2.71
N SER A 708 -12.79 15.41 3.39
CA SER A 708 -12.06 14.21 2.99
C SER A 708 -11.41 14.30 1.60
N ILE A 709 -10.89 15.45 1.24
CA ILE A 709 -10.06 15.63 0.05
C ILE A 709 -8.68 15.07 0.34
N THR A 710 -8.46 13.84 -0.11
CA THR A 710 -7.25 13.09 0.16
C THR A 710 -6.09 13.51 -0.73
N THR A 711 -4.89 13.04 -0.42
CA THR A 711 -3.70 13.25 -1.27
C THR A 711 -3.88 12.72 -2.69
N ASP A 712 -4.65 11.64 -2.89
CA ASP A 712 -4.96 11.12 -4.23
C ASP A 712 -5.87 12.05 -5.05
N HIS A 713 -6.74 12.81 -4.40
CA HIS A 713 -7.52 13.85 -5.07
C HIS A 713 -6.63 15.03 -5.51
N ILE A 714 -5.60 15.32 -4.74
CA ILE A 714 -4.72 16.46 -4.96
C ILE A 714 -3.59 16.12 -5.94
N SER A 715 -2.94 14.96 -5.78
CA SER A 715 -1.81 14.51 -6.61
C SER A 715 -2.06 13.11 -7.16
N PRO A 716 -2.56 12.97 -8.38
CA PRO A 716 -2.89 11.67 -8.95
C PRO A 716 -1.65 10.80 -9.18
N ALA A 717 -1.85 9.48 -9.20
CA ALA A 717 -0.82 8.50 -9.49
C ALA A 717 -1.11 7.68 -10.78
N GLY A 718 -2.36 7.69 -11.25
CA GLY A 718 -2.84 6.86 -12.35
C GLY A 718 -2.39 7.32 -13.75
N ALA A 719 -3.00 6.74 -14.78
CA ALA A 719 -2.70 7.00 -16.18
C ALA A 719 -2.92 8.46 -16.59
N ILE A 720 -2.09 8.96 -17.48
CA ILE A 720 -2.16 10.32 -18.04
C ILE A 720 -3.02 10.28 -19.30
N LYS A 721 -4.13 11.02 -19.30
CA LYS A 721 -4.98 11.16 -20.50
C LYS A 721 -4.33 12.08 -21.53
N ALA A 722 -4.40 11.74 -22.83
CA ALA A 722 -3.75 12.47 -23.90
C ALA A 722 -4.29 13.90 -24.09
N ASP A 723 -5.58 14.11 -23.83
CA ASP A 723 -6.27 15.39 -23.95
C ASP A 723 -6.16 16.28 -22.68
N ALA A 724 -5.66 15.71 -21.57
CA ALA A 724 -5.40 16.46 -20.34
C ALA A 724 -4.15 17.37 -20.47
N PRO A 725 -4.04 18.44 -19.66
CA PRO A 725 -2.88 19.33 -19.70
C PRO A 725 -1.53 18.63 -19.63
N ALA A 726 -1.37 17.61 -18.79
CA ALA A 726 -0.15 16.82 -18.71
C ALA A 726 0.13 15.99 -19.98
N GLY A 727 -0.92 15.42 -20.61
CA GLY A 727 -0.77 14.66 -21.84
C GLY A 727 -0.39 15.56 -23.03
N LYS A 728 -0.96 16.75 -23.11
CA LYS A 728 -0.58 17.77 -24.10
C LYS A 728 0.90 18.16 -23.94
N TYR A 729 1.31 18.46 -22.70
CA TYR A 729 2.71 18.76 -22.36
C TYR A 729 3.67 17.66 -22.82
N LEU A 730 3.37 16.39 -22.52
CA LEU A 730 4.20 15.27 -22.94
C LEU A 730 4.26 15.13 -24.46
N SER A 731 3.13 15.29 -25.16
CA SER A 731 3.07 15.25 -26.63
C SER A 731 3.88 16.37 -27.27
N GLU A 732 3.82 17.58 -26.70
CA GLU A 732 4.62 18.74 -27.15
C GLU A 732 6.13 18.51 -26.97
N HIS A 733 6.52 17.68 -26.00
CA HIS A 733 7.90 17.24 -25.77
C HIS A 733 8.27 15.96 -26.55
N GLY A 734 7.43 15.52 -27.50
CA GLY A 734 7.73 14.39 -28.36
C GLY A 734 7.53 13.02 -27.74
N VAL A 735 6.89 12.92 -26.58
CA VAL A 735 6.56 11.63 -25.96
C VAL A 735 5.33 11.04 -26.63
N GLU A 736 5.44 9.82 -27.14
CA GLU A 736 4.30 9.09 -27.70
C GLU A 736 3.31 8.64 -26.62
N ARG A 737 2.01 8.53 -26.94
CA ARG A 737 0.96 8.15 -25.97
C ARG A 737 1.27 6.84 -25.24
N ARG A 738 1.82 5.83 -25.91
CA ARG A 738 2.20 4.55 -25.31
C ARG A 738 3.29 4.69 -24.25
N ASP A 739 4.09 5.77 -24.31
CA ASP A 739 5.21 6.04 -23.42
C ASP A 739 4.91 7.14 -22.39
N PHE A 740 3.64 7.58 -22.28
CA PHE A 740 3.23 8.54 -21.25
C PHE A 740 3.49 8.00 -19.84
N ASN A 741 3.36 6.68 -19.66
CA ASN A 741 3.43 6.04 -18.37
C ASN A 741 2.33 6.61 -17.42
N SER A 742 2.61 6.80 -16.14
CA SER A 742 1.65 7.31 -15.17
C SER A 742 2.13 8.61 -14.51
N TYR A 743 1.22 9.33 -13.87
CA TYR A 743 1.61 10.44 -12.98
C TYR A 743 2.58 9.99 -11.89
N GLY A 744 2.39 8.77 -11.35
CA GLY A 744 3.27 8.20 -10.33
C GLY A 744 4.71 8.09 -10.79
N SER A 745 4.94 7.55 -11.99
CA SER A 745 6.29 7.39 -12.55
C SER A 745 6.98 8.71 -12.90
N ARG A 746 6.22 9.80 -13.10
CA ARG A 746 6.74 11.13 -13.48
C ARG A 746 6.74 12.15 -12.33
N ARG A 747 6.59 11.70 -11.08
CA ARG A 747 6.58 12.60 -9.92
C ARG A 747 7.86 13.39 -9.70
N GLY A 748 8.98 12.97 -10.27
CA GLY A 748 10.23 13.75 -10.33
C GLY A 748 10.19 14.93 -11.28
N ASN A 749 9.10 15.10 -12.05
CA ASN A 749 8.90 16.22 -12.96
C ASN A 749 7.74 17.09 -12.49
N HIS A 750 8.07 18.26 -11.91
CA HIS A 750 7.08 19.20 -11.40
C HIS A 750 6.14 19.74 -12.50
N GLU A 751 6.60 19.87 -13.76
CA GLU A 751 5.78 20.33 -14.88
C GLU A 751 4.64 19.36 -15.21
N VAL A 752 4.88 18.06 -15.16
CA VAL A 752 3.84 17.06 -15.30
C VAL A 752 2.89 17.11 -14.11
N MET A 753 3.45 17.22 -12.89
CA MET A 753 2.67 17.14 -11.66
C MET A 753 1.75 18.34 -11.44
N ILE A 754 2.20 19.58 -11.75
CA ILE A 754 1.31 20.76 -11.64
C ILE A 754 0.14 20.68 -12.62
N ARG A 755 0.31 20.07 -13.78
CA ARG A 755 -0.74 19.87 -14.79
C ARG A 755 -1.72 18.77 -14.40
N GLY A 756 -1.31 17.87 -13.50
CA GLY A 756 -2.15 16.80 -12.95
C GLY A 756 -2.77 17.13 -11.58
N THR A 757 -2.36 18.22 -10.94
CA THR A 757 -2.85 18.56 -9.62
C THR A 757 -4.34 18.85 -9.63
N PHE A 758 -5.08 18.21 -8.72
CA PHE A 758 -6.54 18.18 -8.65
C PHE A 758 -7.24 17.57 -9.89
N ALA A 759 -6.54 16.83 -10.73
CA ALA A 759 -7.12 16.18 -11.91
C ALA A 759 -7.76 14.80 -11.61
N ASN A 760 -7.93 14.44 -10.35
CA ASN A 760 -8.60 13.19 -9.98
C ASN A 760 -10.04 13.17 -10.49
N ILE A 761 -10.43 12.11 -11.19
CA ILE A 761 -11.73 11.95 -11.85
C ILE A 761 -12.94 12.03 -10.90
N ARG A 762 -12.76 11.83 -9.60
CA ARG A 762 -13.81 11.90 -8.58
C ARG A 762 -13.92 13.26 -7.90
N LEU A 763 -13.03 14.19 -8.23
CA LEU A 763 -13.05 15.52 -7.62
C LEU A 763 -14.31 16.28 -8.06
N ARG A 764 -15.03 16.84 -7.10
CA ARG A 764 -16.19 17.70 -7.34
C ARG A 764 -15.94 19.09 -6.79
N ASN A 765 -15.78 20.05 -7.69
CA ASN A 765 -15.56 21.43 -7.33
C ASN A 765 -16.89 22.20 -7.32
N GLN A 766 -17.27 22.76 -6.18
CA GLN A 766 -18.51 23.53 -6.02
C GLN A 766 -18.54 24.82 -6.87
N LEU A 767 -17.39 25.29 -7.38
CA LEU A 767 -17.34 26.42 -8.32
C LEU A 767 -17.73 26.03 -9.74
N ALA A 768 -17.67 24.73 -10.08
CA ALA A 768 -18.03 24.19 -11.39
C ALA A 768 -19.05 23.04 -11.24
N PRO A 769 -20.30 23.33 -10.79
CA PRO A 769 -21.31 22.31 -10.57
C PRO A 769 -21.60 21.51 -11.85
N GLY A 770 -21.80 20.21 -11.71
CA GLY A 770 -22.07 19.30 -12.84
C GLY A 770 -20.82 18.80 -13.56
N THR A 771 -19.62 19.18 -13.10
CA THR A 771 -18.36 18.60 -13.60
C THR A 771 -17.78 17.61 -12.58
N GLU A 772 -17.08 16.59 -13.08
CA GLU A 772 -16.24 15.69 -12.32
C GLU A 772 -14.80 15.78 -12.84
N GLY A 773 -13.83 15.75 -11.91
CA GLY A 773 -12.41 15.88 -12.25
C GLY A 773 -11.85 17.26 -11.98
N GLY A 774 -10.71 17.55 -12.60
CA GLY A 774 -9.92 18.77 -12.39
C GLY A 774 -10.47 20.01 -13.12
N PHE A 775 -11.71 20.40 -12.88
CA PHE A 775 -12.33 21.56 -13.49
C PHE A 775 -12.67 22.65 -12.47
N THR A 776 -12.59 23.90 -12.93
CA THR A 776 -12.97 25.09 -12.18
C THR A 776 -13.51 26.17 -13.11
N ARG A 777 -13.93 27.31 -12.54
CA ARG A 777 -14.25 28.50 -13.32
C ARG A 777 -13.10 29.49 -13.34
N ASP A 778 -12.81 30.02 -14.50
CA ASP A 778 -11.82 31.07 -14.69
C ASP A 778 -12.49 32.45 -14.64
N PHE A 779 -12.40 33.11 -13.49
CA PHE A 779 -12.96 34.45 -13.27
C PHE A 779 -12.04 35.59 -13.76
N THR A 780 -10.95 35.27 -14.45
CA THR A 780 -10.15 36.30 -15.17
C THR A 780 -10.81 36.69 -16.50
N GLN A 781 -11.80 35.89 -16.94
CA GLN A 781 -12.53 36.09 -18.18
C GLN A 781 -14.00 36.51 -17.87
N ASP A 782 -14.59 37.36 -18.71
CA ASP A 782 -15.92 37.97 -18.51
C ASP A 782 -17.03 36.93 -18.32
N ASP A 783 -17.00 35.81 -19.05
CA ASP A 783 -18.02 34.75 -18.99
C ASP A 783 -17.72 33.68 -17.92
N ALA A 784 -16.63 33.82 -17.21
CA ALA A 784 -16.14 32.83 -16.21
C ALA A 784 -16.29 31.38 -16.71
N PRO A 785 -15.65 31.01 -17.83
CA PRO A 785 -15.80 29.69 -18.46
C PRO A 785 -15.30 28.60 -17.52
N VAL A 786 -15.89 27.39 -17.68
CA VAL A 786 -15.37 26.19 -17.05
C VAL A 786 -14.17 25.71 -17.84
N THR A 787 -13.04 25.58 -17.17
CA THR A 787 -11.78 25.09 -17.75
C THR A 787 -11.05 24.19 -16.76
N THR A 788 -9.89 23.65 -17.14
CA THR A 788 -9.09 22.86 -16.22
C THR A 788 -8.52 23.75 -15.10
N VAL A 789 -8.32 23.14 -13.93
CA VAL A 789 -7.71 23.84 -12.77
C VAL A 789 -6.35 24.40 -13.14
N PHE A 790 -5.56 23.66 -13.93
CA PHE A 790 -4.26 24.11 -14.40
C PHE A 790 -4.37 25.36 -15.29
N GLU A 791 -5.20 25.34 -16.35
CA GLU A 791 -5.35 26.47 -17.27
C GLU A 791 -5.88 27.73 -16.56
N ALA A 792 -6.86 27.58 -15.65
CA ALA A 792 -7.34 28.69 -14.84
C ALA A 792 -6.22 29.26 -13.96
N SER A 793 -5.41 28.39 -13.32
CA SER A 793 -4.31 28.85 -12.46
C SER A 793 -3.26 29.66 -13.22
N GLU A 794 -2.89 29.26 -14.43
CA GLU A 794 -1.98 29.99 -15.32
C GLU A 794 -2.53 31.40 -15.65
N ASN A 795 -3.82 31.51 -15.97
CA ASN A 795 -4.46 32.80 -16.23
C ASN A 795 -4.44 33.72 -15.01
N TYR A 796 -4.69 33.19 -13.82
CA TYR A 796 -4.61 33.97 -12.56
C TYR A 796 -3.17 34.40 -12.25
N ILE A 797 -2.19 33.52 -12.47
CA ILE A 797 -0.76 33.84 -12.30
C ILE A 797 -0.35 34.95 -13.26
N ALA A 798 -0.73 34.86 -14.53
CA ALA A 798 -0.47 35.88 -15.54
C ALA A 798 -1.11 37.24 -15.17
N ALA A 799 -2.26 37.24 -14.51
CA ALA A 799 -2.92 38.43 -13.99
C ALA A 799 -2.37 38.94 -12.63
N GLY A 800 -1.38 38.26 -12.05
CA GLY A 800 -0.81 38.61 -10.73
C GLY A 800 -1.78 38.42 -9.56
N ILE A 801 -2.80 37.55 -9.70
CA ILE A 801 -3.85 37.33 -8.71
C ILE A 801 -3.48 36.14 -7.81
N PRO A 802 -3.35 36.32 -6.49
CA PRO A 802 -3.12 35.23 -5.56
C PRO A 802 -4.30 34.25 -5.53
N LEU A 803 -4.00 32.96 -5.33
CA LEU A 803 -4.99 31.90 -5.29
C LEU A 803 -5.10 31.25 -3.92
N VAL A 804 -6.32 30.83 -3.57
CA VAL A 804 -6.62 30.03 -2.39
C VAL A 804 -7.50 28.83 -2.75
N VAL A 805 -7.32 27.74 -2.01
CA VAL A 805 -8.19 26.56 -2.06
C VAL A 805 -8.95 26.48 -0.75
N LEU A 806 -10.27 26.40 -0.83
CA LEU A 806 -11.14 26.18 0.32
C LEU A 806 -11.57 24.71 0.35
N SER A 807 -11.32 24.05 1.45
CA SER A 807 -11.67 22.66 1.66
C SER A 807 -12.28 22.45 3.04
N GLY A 808 -13.02 21.36 3.20
CA GLY A 808 -13.58 20.96 4.48
C GLY A 808 -12.58 20.21 5.37
N LYS A 809 -13.12 19.42 6.30
CA LYS A 809 -12.32 18.61 7.23
C LYS A 809 -11.47 17.57 6.49
N GLU A 810 -10.36 17.18 7.10
CA GLU A 810 -9.47 16.12 6.61
C GLU A 810 -8.84 16.42 5.21
N TYR A 811 -8.60 17.69 4.89
CA TYR A 811 -7.87 18.06 3.67
C TYR A 811 -6.44 17.56 3.70
N GLY A 812 -6.03 16.88 2.62
CA GLY A 812 -4.71 16.27 2.53
C GLY A 812 -4.52 15.06 3.45
N SER A 813 -5.61 14.63 4.14
CA SER A 813 -5.56 13.37 4.86
C SER A 813 -5.34 12.24 3.85
N ALA A 814 -4.38 11.38 4.13
CA ALA A 814 -4.13 10.25 3.25
C ALA A 814 -5.18 9.15 3.53
N PRO A 815 -5.73 8.49 2.49
CA PRO A 815 -5.40 7.10 2.33
C PRO A 815 -3.93 7.12 1.89
N ARG A 816 -3.06 6.98 2.83
CA ARG A 816 -1.64 7.34 2.90
C ARG A 816 -0.76 6.66 1.83
N VAL A 817 -0.91 6.98 0.55
CA VAL A 817 -0.05 6.46 -0.55
C VAL A 817 0.66 7.56 -1.33
N THR A 818 0.32 8.82 -1.10
CA THR A 818 0.89 9.89 -1.90
C THR A 818 1.30 11.04 -1.01
N GLY A 819 2.56 11.45 -1.12
CA GLY A 819 3.09 12.61 -0.42
C GLY A 819 2.20 13.85 -0.57
N ARG A 820 2.24 14.72 0.41
CA ARG A 820 1.52 16.00 0.37
C ARG A 820 1.84 16.71 -0.95
N PRO A 821 0.83 17.23 -1.65
CA PRO A 821 1.05 17.85 -2.94
C PRO A 821 1.83 19.15 -2.77
N ARG A 822 2.88 19.30 -3.52
CA ARG A 822 3.71 20.51 -3.62
C ARG A 822 3.07 21.61 -4.46
N ALA A 823 1.91 21.33 -5.04
CA ALA A 823 1.24 22.18 -5.99
C ALA A 823 0.99 23.64 -5.57
N PRO A 824 0.64 23.99 -4.31
CA PRO A 824 0.32 25.38 -4.00
C PRO A 824 1.46 26.35 -4.26
N ARG A 825 2.74 25.94 -4.10
CA ARG A 825 3.89 26.84 -4.36
C ARG A 825 4.17 27.03 -5.84
N CYS A 826 3.96 25.99 -6.66
CA CYS A 826 4.17 26.12 -8.11
C CYS A 826 3.12 27.01 -8.79
N TRP A 827 1.96 27.21 -8.16
CA TRP A 827 0.88 28.06 -8.70
C TRP A 827 0.90 29.51 -8.18
N GLY A 828 2.00 29.96 -7.60
CA GLY A 828 2.07 31.32 -7.02
C GLY A 828 1.14 31.54 -5.83
N SER A 829 0.52 30.47 -5.29
CA SER A 829 -0.24 30.53 -4.07
C SER A 829 0.73 30.53 -2.89
N ARG A 830 0.64 31.55 -2.03
CA ARG A 830 1.30 31.53 -0.73
C ARG A 830 0.58 30.55 0.19
N PRO A 831 1.26 29.89 1.16
CA PRO A 831 0.71 28.89 2.04
C PRO A 831 -0.51 29.36 2.81
#